data_4bd59b37d044d44114ec4cc29482cdc3
#
_entry.id   4bd59b37d044d44114ec4cc29482cdc3
#
_cell.length_a   1.000
_cell.length_b   1.000
_cell.length_c   1.000
_cell.angle_alpha   90.00
_cell.angle_beta   90.00
_cell.angle_gamma   90.00
#
_symmetry.space_group_name_H-M   'P 1'
#
loop_
_entity.id
_entity.type
_entity.pdbx_description
1 polymer ?
#
loop_
_entity_poly.entity_id
_entity_poly.type
_entity_poly.pdbx_seq_one_letter_code
_entity_poly.pdbx_strand_id
1 'polypeptide(L)'
;MNFVSAIHLSALFLICITIPNISDAQNSADSNPTYTGVKIVDYFGYDDCIELSNANTRVILCPAAGGRVLEYSMDGKNVLYLPPGSEGWRQTADNKRGKMHAGRFDIGPEKMVKRGRVLWQGHWQGALTGDRSARLTSEFDPESGVRLTRDFQLDKKSSRLICTQTIANESKEPVSLCHWSRTFAVGGGIAVVPRSPRGRFPKGFVLYQDGESITIDADDPNIQVTDEAVLVTGPPASPKLGFDSHAGWLAYLAPTDQLFVKRYRTFPKRAYNEFASLTASVWYPDGDMVEVEPIGPAENLRPGEKANFTEEWWLMQHRFPTDVQDIDFSAIKRKVQRNSRPPANGWRDVVSPVVNPDQSVTFRLTGKDASAVRVRVANQTRRMELNPDGVWEHQTEPLVPGIHEYTFDIDGVRVTDPRNRVIKKWLNCASMVEVPANAEQTAPLTQQQAVPHGTLHHHIYSSTTTGQPRNAVIYTPPEYDMKAAKGYPLVVLLHGNGDDQTAWTEVGRAHQMIDNLIHQKKIAPMLVAMPYGHPVPLEEKKESKDYGLRNNRSMTADVVNDLLPLLTQNYNVTQKPDERAIVGLSMGGGQAIHTGLAHSELFEWVGAFSAAAPEGTLKEQHPELARGALSDANDNRKLLWIACGVDDSLLERNRKFVGELARLAIPHQYEETQGGHSWPVWRNYLPKFLGQLFR
;
A
#
# COMPACT_ATOMS: atom_id res chain seq x y z
N MET A 1 20.18 54.11 36.49
CA MET A 1 19.23 54.84 37.34
C MET A 1 17.83 54.62 36.76
N ASN A 2 17.00 54.00 37.56
CA ASN A 2 15.55 53.89 37.51
C ASN A 2 14.82 53.26 36.34
N PHE A 3 14.38 52.05 36.66
CA PHE A 3 13.26 51.23 36.18
C PHE A 3 11.91 51.97 36.23
N VAL A 4 11.06 51.76 35.26
CA VAL A 4 9.60 51.74 35.45
C VAL A 4 9.01 50.54 34.72
N SER A 5 8.45 49.63 35.52
CA SER A 5 7.66 48.45 35.06
C SER A 5 6.27 48.88 34.61
N ALA A 6 5.81 48.32 33.49
CA ALA A 6 4.41 48.38 33.10
C ALA A 6 3.81 46.98 33.24
N ILE A 7 2.86 46.86 34.16
CA ILE A 7 2.02 45.68 34.41
C ILE A 7 0.86 45.68 33.40
N HIS A 8 0.73 44.66 32.56
CA HIS A 8 -0.48 44.44 31.79
C HIS A 8 -1.37 43.40 32.51
N LEU A 9 -2.53 43.84 32.91
CA LEU A 9 -3.65 43.03 33.42
C LEU A 9 -4.25 42.28 32.20
N SER A 10 -4.22 40.95 32.26
CA SER A 10 -5.00 40.10 31.37
C SER A 10 -6.32 39.77 32.08
N ALA A 11 -7.44 40.20 31.49
CA ALA A 11 -8.77 39.85 31.92
C ALA A 11 -9.10 38.40 31.53
N LEU A 12 -9.37 37.54 32.50
CA LEU A 12 -9.95 36.23 32.31
C LEU A 12 -11.43 36.36 31.99
N PHE A 13 -11.85 35.99 30.78
CA PHE A 13 -13.25 35.74 30.47
C PHE A 13 -13.62 34.31 30.89
N LEU A 14 -14.41 34.18 31.95
CA LEU A 14 -15.06 32.93 32.36
C LEU A 14 -16.24 32.69 31.43
N ILE A 15 -16.13 31.72 30.53
CA ILE A 15 -17.27 31.20 29.77
C ILE A 15 -17.93 30.11 30.65
N CYS A 16 -19.10 30.42 31.23
CA CYS A 16 -19.98 29.43 31.81
C CYS A 16 -20.58 28.56 30.73
N ILE A 17 -20.07 27.34 30.58
CA ILE A 17 -20.73 26.29 29.80
C ILE A 17 -21.78 25.65 30.71
N THR A 18 -23.04 25.94 30.48
CA THR A 18 -24.18 25.22 31.06
C THR A 18 -24.23 23.82 30.43
N ILE A 19 -23.96 22.80 31.25
CA ILE A 19 -24.16 21.39 30.91
C ILE A 19 -25.67 21.12 31.02
N PRO A 20 -26.36 20.67 29.94
CA PRO A 20 -27.72 20.21 30.06
C PRO A 20 -27.75 18.87 30.81
N ASN A 21 -28.64 18.75 31.78
CA ASN A 21 -28.97 17.53 32.49
C ASN A 21 -29.35 16.41 31.52
N ILE A 22 -28.59 15.32 31.57
CA ILE A 22 -28.93 14.05 30.93
C ILE A 22 -29.89 13.29 31.85
N SER A 23 -31.17 13.52 31.67
CA SER A 23 -32.24 12.62 32.06
C SER A 23 -33.26 12.69 30.96
N ASP A 24 -33.20 11.71 30.03
CA ASP A 24 -34.24 11.20 29.13
C ASP A 24 -33.61 10.74 27.78
N ALA A 25 -32.81 9.65 27.86
CA ALA A 25 -32.47 8.84 26.70
C ALA A 25 -32.45 7.37 27.14
N GLN A 26 -33.58 6.89 27.62
CA GLN A 26 -33.85 5.44 27.62
C GLN A 26 -34.78 5.17 26.45
N ASN A 27 -34.31 4.21 25.60
CA ASN A 27 -34.98 3.56 24.46
C ASN A 27 -34.52 4.02 23.06
N SER A 28 -33.28 3.73 22.73
CA SER A 28 -32.98 3.18 21.41
C SER A 28 -32.32 1.81 21.64
N ALA A 29 -33.05 0.76 21.34
CA ALA A 29 -32.51 -0.59 21.31
C ALA A 29 -31.42 -0.64 20.24
N ASP A 30 -30.15 -0.56 20.65
CA ASP A 30 -29.00 -0.95 19.86
C ASP A 30 -29.20 -2.41 19.46
N SER A 31 -29.66 -2.65 18.24
CA SER A 31 -29.62 -3.97 17.64
C SER A 31 -28.15 -4.31 17.39
N ASN A 32 -27.49 -4.90 18.39
CA ASN A 32 -26.20 -5.56 18.18
C ASN A 32 -26.38 -6.53 17.00
N PRO A 33 -25.53 -6.50 15.98
CA PRO A 33 -25.64 -7.42 14.85
C PRO A 33 -25.61 -8.86 15.39
N THR A 34 -26.63 -9.64 15.09
CA THR A 34 -26.73 -11.03 15.51
C THR A 34 -25.83 -11.87 14.59
N TYR A 35 -24.65 -12.23 15.06
CA TYR A 35 -23.73 -13.09 14.33
C TYR A 35 -24.01 -14.57 14.57
N THR A 36 -23.76 -15.43 13.56
CA THR A 36 -23.98 -16.87 13.65
C THR A 36 -22.73 -17.59 14.15
N GLY A 37 -22.90 -18.53 15.11
CA GLY A 37 -21.83 -19.38 15.60
C GLY A 37 -20.76 -18.63 16.40
N VAL A 38 -21.14 -17.53 17.04
CA VAL A 38 -20.31 -16.79 18.01
C VAL A 38 -21.19 -16.27 19.13
N LYS A 39 -20.74 -16.36 20.36
CA LYS A 39 -21.46 -15.87 21.56
C LYS A 39 -20.51 -15.72 22.75
N ILE A 40 -20.90 -14.96 23.75
CA ILE A 40 -20.23 -14.88 25.04
C ILE A 40 -20.75 -16.02 25.93
N VAL A 41 -19.86 -16.68 26.65
CA VAL A 41 -20.16 -17.84 27.49
C VAL A 41 -19.30 -17.86 28.76
N ASP A 42 -19.82 -18.48 29.80
CA ASP A 42 -19.02 -18.87 30.96
C ASP A 42 -18.26 -20.16 30.65
N TYR A 43 -16.96 -20.17 30.92
CA TYR A 43 -16.14 -21.34 30.67
C TYR A 43 -14.93 -21.36 31.61
N PHE A 44 -14.64 -22.51 32.21
CA PHE A 44 -13.47 -22.77 33.05
C PHE A 44 -13.27 -21.70 34.13
N GLY A 45 -14.35 -21.27 34.79
CA GLY A 45 -14.35 -20.25 35.85
C GLY A 45 -14.21 -18.78 35.36
N TYR A 46 -14.33 -18.53 34.07
CA TYR A 46 -14.38 -17.20 33.46
C TYR A 46 -15.76 -16.91 32.91
N ASP A 47 -16.25 -15.69 33.06
CA ASP A 47 -17.58 -15.21 32.70
C ASP A 47 -17.62 -14.39 31.40
N ASP A 48 -16.47 -14.16 30.76
CA ASP A 48 -16.31 -13.29 29.60
C ASP A 48 -15.69 -14.00 28.38
N CYS A 49 -15.75 -15.34 28.34
CA CYS A 49 -15.21 -16.12 27.25
C CYS A 49 -16.05 -15.96 25.97
N ILE A 50 -15.40 -16.04 24.82
CA ILE A 50 -16.06 -16.02 23.52
C ILE A 50 -16.00 -17.41 22.90
N GLU A 51 -17.17 -17.99 22.64
CA GLU A 51 -17.31 -19.25 21.90
C GLU A 51 -17.44 -18.98 20.41
N LEU A 52 -16.61 -19.65 19.61
CA LEU A 52 -16.82 -19.81 18.16
C LEU A 52 -17.20 -21.27 17.91
N SER A 53 -18.29 -21.53 17.18
CA SER A 53 -18.74 -22.91 16.95
C SER A 53 -19.36 -23.14 15.58
N ASN A 54 -19.22 -24.39 15.10
CA ASN A 54 -19.94 -24.95 13.98
C ASN A 54 -20.51 -26.33 14.35
N ALA A 55 -20.86 -27.15 13.38
CA ALA A 55 -21.55 -28.43 13.65
C ALA A 55 -20.73 -29.41 14.50
N ASN A 56 -19.41 -29.43 14.41
CA ASN A 56 -18.54 -30.41 15.08
C ASN A 56 -17.31 -29.81 15.77
N THR A 57 -17.10 -28.49 15.66
CA THR A 57 -15.91 -27.82 16.22
C THR A 57 -16.34 -26.71 17.15
N ARG A 58 -15.68 -26.63 18.29
CA ARG A 58 -15.84 -25.57 19.30
C ARG A 58 -14.50 -24.96 19.65
N VAL A 59 -14.45 -23.63 19.75
CA VAL A 59 -13.30 -22.83 20.17
C VAL A 59 -13.75 -21.91 21.28
N ILE A 60 -13.00 -21.87 22.38
CA ILE A 60 -13.24 -20.92 23.50
C ILE A 60 -12.04 -19.99 23.60
N LEU A 61 -12.31 -18.71 23.45
CA LEU A 61 -11.33 -17.62 23.62
C LEU A 61 -11.53 -16.98 24.98
N CYS A 62 -10.46 -16.75 25.73
CA CYS A 62 -10.51 -16.14 27.05
C CYS A 62 -9.80 -14.77 27.08
N PRO A 63 -10.51 -13.65 27.10
CA PRO A 63 -9.94 -12.33 27.28
C PRO A 63 -9.25 -12.16 28.65
N ALA A 64 -9.83 -12.69 29.71
CA ALA A 64 -9.43 -12.47 31.09
C ALA A 64 -8.02 -12.97 31.44
N ALA A 65 -7.44 -13.90 30.67
CA ALA A 65 -6.14 -14.51 30.95
C ALA A 65 -5.17 -14.40 29.79
N GLY A 66 -4.80 -13.22 29.36
CA GLY A 66 -3.82 -12.97 28.30
C GLY A 66 -4.30 -13.35 26.91
N GLY A 67 -5.60 -13.25 26.65
CA GLY A 67 -6.19 -13.48 25.33
C GLY A 67 -5.94 -14.89 24.76
N ARG A 68 -6.16 -15.96 25.53
CA ARG A 68 -5.86 -17.36 25.17
C ARG A 68 -7.00 -18.07 24.45
N VAL A 69 -6.66 -19.17 23.79
CA VAL A 69 -7.62 -20.20 23.37
C VAL A 69 -7.65 -21.28 24.44
N LEU A 70 -8.75 -21.41 25.21
CA LEU A 70 -8.88 -22.40 26.27
C LEU A 70 -9.35 -23.76 25.75
N GLU A 71 -10.18 -23.76 24.73
CA GLU A 71 -10.66 -24.97 24.09
C GLU A 71 -10.51 -24.85 22.57
N TYR A 72 -10.01 -25.91 21.98
CA TYR A 72 -10.11 -26.20 20.55
C TYR A 72 -10.46 -27.68 20.42
N SER A 73 -11.74 -27.95 20.25
CA SER A 73 -12.28 -29.29 20.27
C SER A 73 -12.99 -29.64 18.97
N MET A 74 -12.95 -30.93 18.63
CA MET A 74 -13.75 -31.54 17.59
C MET A 74 -14.47 -32.76 18.18
N ASP A 75 -15.77 -32.86 17.94
CA ASP A 75 -16.64 -33.91 18.50
C ASP A 75 -16.50 -34.04 20.04
N GLY A 76 -16.37 -32.88 20.73
CA GLY A 76 -16.29 -32.80 22.19
C GLY A 76 -14.91 -33.15 22.79
N LYS A 77 -13.91 -33.48 21.98
CA LYS A 77 -12.55 -33.81 22.46
C LYS A 77 -11.64 -32.59 22.32
N ASN A 78 -11.30 -31.96 23.45
CA ASN A 78 -10.38 -30.81 23.50
C ASN A 78 -8.93 -31.30 23.36
N VAL A 79 -8.17 -30.71 22.44
CA VAL A 79 -6.75 -31.02 22.25
C VAL A 79 -5.84 -30.19 23.15
N LEU A 80 -6.35 -29.10 23.74
CA LEU A 80 -5.57 -28.17 24.54
C LEU A 80 -5.53 -28.58 26.03
N TYR A 81 -4.35 -28.44 26.63
CA TYR A 81 -4.14 -28.73 28.03
C TYR A 81 -4.57 -27.55 28.93
N LEU A 82 -5.48 -27.81 29.86
CA LEU A 82 -5.91 -26.91 30.92
C LEU A 82 -5.41 -27.46 32.25
N PRO A 83 -4.52 -26.76 32.99
CA PRO A 83 -3.98 -27.25 34.23
C PRO A 83 -5.09 -27.38 35.29
N PRO A 84 -5.23 -28.52 35.97
CA PRO A 84 -6.17 -28.66 37.09
C PRO A 84 -5.88 -27.61 38.18
N GLY A 85 -6.94 -27.04 38.74
CA GLY A 85 -6.84 -26.02 39.81
C GLY A 85 -6.45 -24.62 39.31
N SER A 86 -6.55 -24.36 37.99
CA SER A 86 -6.34 -23.02 37.41
C SER A 86 -7.65 -22.36 36.91
N GLU A 87 -8.79 -22.91 37.31
CA GLU A 87 -10.12 -22.42 36.96
C GLU A 87 -10.31 -20.98 37.46
N GLY A 88 -10.70 -20.08 36.56
CA GLY A 88 -10.96 -18.67 36.89
C GLY A 88 -9.73 -17.87 37.38
N TRP A 89 -8.53 -18.40 37.20
CA TRP A 89 -7.33 -17.70 37.61
C TRP A 89 -7.17 -16.37 36.87
N ARG A 90 -7.02 -15.26 37.63
CA ARG A 90 -6.82 -13.92 37.03
C ARG A 90 -5.55 -13.31 37.64
N GLN A 91 -4.81 -12.56 36.83
CA GLN A 91 -3.64 -11.80 37.31
C GLN A 91 -4.08 -10.66 38.24
N THR A 92 -3.47 -10.58 39.42
CA THR A 92 -3.62 -9.46 40.35
C THR A 92 -2.27 -8.82 40.62
N ALA A 93 -2.26 -7.65 41.30
CA ALA A 93 -1.01 -6.99 41.67
C ALA A 93 -0.13 -7.88 42.59
N ASP A 94 -0.75 -8.69 43.44
CA ASP A 94 -0.08 -9.41 44.56
C ASP A 94 0.17 -10.87 44.28
N ASN A 95 -0.49 -11.48 43.25
CA ASN A 95 -0.30 -12.89 42.98
C ASN A 95 0.95 -13.18 42.12
N LYS A 96 1.53 -14.38 42.30
CA LYS A 96 2.59 -14.89 41.45
C LYS A 96 2.02 -15.23 40.07
N ARG A 97 2.90 -15.35 39.05
CA ARG A 97 2.51 -15.85 37.72
C ARG A 97 1.79 -17.18 37.88
N GLY A 98 0.58 -17.26 37.32
CA GLY A 98 -0.15 -18.52 37.25
C GLY A 98 0.45 -19.46 36.18
N LYS A 99 0.22 -20.75 36.36
CA LYS A 99 0.59 -21.79 35.40
C LYS A 99 -0.53 -22.00 34.36
N MET A 100 -1.21 -20.93 33.92
CA MET A 100 -2.20 -21.04 32.86
C MET A 100 -1.50 -21.35 31.53
N HIS A 101 -1.81 -22.48 30.95
CA HIS A 101 -1.24 -22.97 29.68
C HIS A 101 -2.20 -22.75 28.51
N ALA A 102 -2.75 -23.77 27.90
CA ALA A 102 -3.69 -23.74 26.77
C ALA A 102 -3.11 -23.09 25.49
N GLY A 103 -3.95 -22.56 24.62
CA GLY A 103 -3.53 -21.91 23.37
C GLY A 103 -3.01 -20.50 23.61
N ARG A 104 -1.74 -20.36 23.90
CA ARG A 104 -1.07 -19.09 24.17
C ARG A 104 -0.30 -18.61 22.93
N PHE A 105 -0.27 -17.31 22.78
CA PHE A 105 0.53 -16.63 21.77
C PHE A 105 1.39 -15.57 22.50
N ASP A 106 2.69 -15.62 22.28
CA ASP A 106 3.65 -14.69 22.85
C ASP A 106 4.38 -13.91 21.74
N ILE A 107 5.31 -13.09 22.16
CA ILE A 107 6.31 -12.46 21.32
C ILE A 107 7.71 -12.84 21.82
N GLY A 108 8.65 -12.94 20.90
CA GLY A 108 10.04 -13.25 21.15
C GLY A 108 10.98 -12.16 20.66
N PRO A 109 12.31 -12.36 20.80
CA PRO A 109 13.01 -13.56 21.27
C PRO A 109 12.84 -13.83 22.77
N GLU A 110 12.81 -15.11 23.15
CA GLU A 110 12.47 -15.52 24.53
C GLU A 110 13.32 -14.87 25.60
N LYS A 111 14.61 -14.74 25.38
CA LYS A 111 15.55 -14.18 26.36
C LYS A 111 15.62 -12.65 26.35
N MET A 112 15.19 -12.02 25.27
CA MET A 112 15.27 -10.55 25.12
C MET A 112 13.97 -9.86 25.52
N VAL A 113 12.83 -10.48 25.28
CA VAL A 113 11.52 -9.93 25.63
C VAL A 113 11.17 -10.35 27.05
N LYS A 114 11.09 -9.37 27.94
CA LYS A 114 10.59 -9.62 29.27
C LYS A 114 9.11 -9.98 29.21
N ARG A 115 8.74 -11.10 29.83
CA ARG A 115 7.35 -11.55 29.91
C ARG A 115 6.58 -10.67 30.88
N GLY A 116 6.10 -9.53 30.39
CA GLY A 116 5.28 -8.58 31.13
C GLY A 116 3.93 -9.18 31.56
N ARG A 117 3.35 -8.63 32.61
CA ARG A 117 2.04 -9.06 33.12
C ARG A 117 0.91 -8.71 32.14
N VAL A 118 1.04 -7.60 31.41
CA VAL A 118 0.01 -7.07 30.51
C VAL A 118 -0.29 -8.02 29.36
N LEU A 119 0.73 -8.37 28.57
CA LEU A 119 0.53 -9.19 27.37
C LEU A 119 0.28 -10.66 27.69
N TRP A 120 0.88 -11.15 28.74
CA TRP A 120 0.97 -12.60 28.95
C TRP A 120 -0.16 -13.19 29.80
N GLN A 121 -0.64 -12.46 30.80
CA GLN A 121 -1.66 -12.92 31.75
C GLN A 121 -2.69 -11.84 32.09
N GLY A 122 -2.55 -10.63 31.56
CA GLY A 122 -3.47 -9.53 31.80
C GLY A 122 -4.83 -9.74 31.16
N HIS A 123 -5.76 -8.89 31.54
CA HIS A 123 -7.07 -8.86 30.90
C HIS A 123 -6.97 -8.18 29.53
N TRP A 124 -7.56 -8.80 28.51
CA TRP A 124 -7.67 -8.28 27.16
C TRP A 124 -9.12 -7.92 26.84
N GLN A 125 -9.33 -6.99 25.93
CA GLN A 125 -10.65 -6.67 25.43
C GLN A 125 -11.07 -7.70 24.37
N GLY A 126 -12.28 -8.26 24.52
CA GLY A 126 -12.89 -9.18 23.56
C GLY A 126 -13.98 -8.48 22.75
N ALA A 127 -14.05 -8.75 21.44
CA ALA A 127 -15.10 -8.23 20.56
C ALA A 127 -15.53 -9.30 19.56
N LEU A 128 -16.86 -9.41 19.33
CA LEU A 128 -17.42 -10.22 18.24
C LEU A 128 -17.27 -9.42 16.93
N THR A 129 -16.67 -10.01 15.91
CA THR A 129 -16.35 -9.29 14.67
C THR A 129 -17.11 -9.77 13.44
N GLY A 130 -17.89 -10.84 13.57
CA GLY A 130 -18.68 -11.41 12.49
C GLY A 130 -19.13 -12.85 12.81
N ASP A 131 -19.70 -13.54 11.82
CA ASP A 131 -20.05 -14.95 11.96
C ASP A 131 -18.84 -15.79 12.30
N ARG A 132 -18.89 -16.53 13.43
CA ARG A 132 -17.78 -17.38 13.92
C ARG A 132 -16.45 -16.65 13.97
N SER A 133 -16.45 -15.36 14.27
CA SER A 133 -15.23 -14.57 14.38
C SER A 133 -15.22 -13.63 15.57
N ALA A 134 -14.03 -13.43 16.12
CA ALA A 134 -13.80 -12.55 17.26
C ALA A 134 -12.40 -11.95 17.24
N ARG A 135 -12.26 -10.83 17.92
CA ARG A 135 -10.99 -10.12 18.13
C ARG A 135 -10.70 -10.01 19.62
N LEU A 136 -9.46 -10.27 20.00
CA LEU A 136 -8.93 -9.99 21.31
C LEU A 136 -7.82 -8.94 21.19
N THR A 137 -7.86 -7.89 22.03
CA THR A 137 -6.89 -6.78 22.01
C THR A 137 -6.32 -6.58 23.41
N SER A 138 -4.99 -6.59 23.53
CA SER A 138 -4.30 -6.29 24.81
C SER A 138 -4.38 -4.81 25.14
N GLU A 139 -4.07 -4.46 26.38
CA GLU A 139 -3.61 -3.12 26.68
C GLU A 139 -2.21 -2.88 26.08
N PHE A 140 -1.79 -1.62 26.02
CA PHE A 140 -0.41 -1.26 25.68
C PHE A 140 0.53 -1.75 26.77
N ASP A 141 1.58 -2.44 26.39
CA ASP A 141 2.62 -2.90 27.31
C ASP A 141 3.84 -1.98 27.25
N PRO A 142 4.09 -1.18 28.30
CA PRO A 142 5.20 -0.24 28.31
C PRO A 142 6.59 -0.92 28.36
N GLU A 143 6.68 -2.18 28.81
CA GLU A 143 7.97 -2.89 28.85
C GLU A 143 8.45 -3.31 27.45
N SER A 144 7.55 -3.79 26.62
CA SER A 144 7.87 -4.21 25.24
C SER A 144 7.60 -3.13 24.19
N GLY A 145 6.87 -2.06 24.55
CA GLY A 145 6.50 -0.97 23.65
C GLY A 145 5.42 -1.31 22.63
N VAL A 146 4.66 -2.41 22.83
CA VAL A 146 3.69 -2.87 21.84
C VAL A 146 2.30 -3.10 22.41
N ARG A 147 1.33 -3.10 21.52
CA ARG A 147 -0.01 -3.65 21.70
C ARG A 147 -0.17 -4.88 20.81
N LEU A 148 -0.83 -5.91 21.31
CA LEU A 148 -1.15 -7.12 20.54
C LEU A 148 -2.64 -7.17 20.22
N THR A 149 -2.94 -7.61 19.01
CA THR A 149 -4.30 -7.94 18.59
C THR A 149 -4.32 -9.35 18.02
N ARG A 150 -5.37 -10.12 18.33
CA ARG A 150 -5.56 -11.49 17.81
C ARG A 150 -6.93 -11.59 17.18
N ASP A 151 -6.96 -11.89 15.88
CA ASP A 151 -8.16 -12.14 15.12
C ASP A 151 -8.36 -13.65 14.96
N PHE A 152 -9.56 -14.12 15.27
CA PHE A 152 -9.93 -15.53 15.16
C PHE A 152 -11.12 -15.69 14.22
N GLN A 153 -11.03 -16.64 13.30
CA GLN A 153 -12.10 -17.00 12.39
C GLN A 153 -12.23 -18.52 12.28
N LEU A 154 -13.34 -19.07 12.72
CA LEU A 154 -13.66 -20.50 12.55
C LEU A 154 -14.41 -20.70 11.23
N ASP A 155 -13.98 -21.68 10.42
CA ASP A 155 -14.65 -22.05 9.19
C ASP A 155 -16.06 -22.60 9.44
N LYS A 156 -16.98 -22.35 8.50
CA LYS A 156 -18.40 -22.75 8.62
C LYS A 156 -18.60 -24.28 8.65
N LYS A 157 -17.73 -25.05 7.99
CA LYS A 157 -17.95 -26.49 7.71
C LYS A 157 -16.83 -27.40 8.17
N SER A 158 -15.68 -26.85 8.53
CA SER A 158 -14.50 -27.62 8.92
C SER A 158 -13.95 -27.13 10.26
N SER A 159 -12.98 -27.87 10.81
CA SER A 159 -12.29 -27.49 12.03
C SER A 159 -11.28 -26.34 11.82
N ARG A 160 -11.12 -25.83 10.60
CA ARG A 160 -10.14 -24.77 10.32
C ARG A 160 -10.40 -23.53 11.17
N LEU A 161 -9.46 -23.23 12.06
CA LEU A 161 -9.40 -21.97 12.82
C LEU A 161 -8.24 -21.14 12.30
N ILE A 162 -8.53 -19.95 11.82
CA ILE A 162 -7.52 -18.96 11.43
C ILE A 162 -7.23 -18.09 12.63
N CYS A 163 -5.95 -17.99 13.00
CA CYS A 163 -5.47 -17.15 14.09
C CYS A 163 -4.46 -16.17 13.52
N THR A 164 -4.77 -14.88 13.51
CA THR A 164 -3.84 -13.83 13.09
C THR A 164 -3.43 -13.00 14.30
N GLN A 165 -2.15 -13.03 14.66
CA GLN A 165 -1.60 -12.15 15.68
C GLN A 165 -0.93 -10.94 15.03
N THR A 166 -1.29 -9.74 15.48
CA THR A 166 -0.70 -8.46 15.09
C THR A 166 0.13 -7.91 16.24
N ILE A 167 1.38 -7.56 15.97
CA ILE A 167 2.23 -6.74 16.84
C ILE A 167 2.18 -5.31 16.33
N ALA A 168 1.72 -4.37 17.14
CA ALA A 168 1.72 -2.94 16.82
C ALA A 168 2.73 -2.22 17.72
N ASN A 169 3.73 -1.56 17.13
CA ASN A 169 4.65 -0.70 17.88
C ASN A 169 3.96 0.64 18.18
N GLU A 170 3.51 0.81 19.43
CA GLU A 170 2.91 2.06 19.93
C GLU A 170 3.89 2.89 20.77
N SER A 171 5.15 2.47 20.86
CA SER A 171 6.21 3.23 21.52
C SER A 171 6.79 4.33 20.62
N LYS A 172 7.69 5.14 21.15
CA LYS A 172 8.42 6.16 20.40
C LYS A 172 9.71 5.64 19.75
N GLU A 173 10.13 4.43 20.11
CA GLU A 173 11.38 3.82 19.66
C GLU A 173 11.13 2.63 18.73
N PRO A 174 12.05 2.30 17.81
CA PRO A 174 11.96 1.07 17.03
C PRO A 174 12.07 -0.17 17.93
N VAL A 175 11.30 -1.22 17.61
CA VAL A 175 11.37 -2.51 18.31
C VAL A 175 11.75 -3.62 17.33
N SER A 176 12.48 -4.64 17.83
CA SER A 176 12.86 -5.83 17.07
C SER A 176 12.33 -7.07 17.77
N LEU A 177 11.29 -7.68 17.23
CA LEU A 177 10.52 -8.76 17.86
C LEU A 177 10.27 -9.90 16.87
N CYS A 178 9.74 -11.02 17.35
CA CYS A 178 9.12 -12.03 16.49
C CYS A 178 7.81 -12.53 17.11
N HIS A 179 6.91 -13.03 16.28
CA HIS A 179 5.74 -13.75 16.75
C HIS A 179 6.16 -15.12 17.25
N TRP A 180 5.56 -15.58 18.35
CA TRP A 180 5.84 -16.88 18.92
C TRP A 180 4.56 -17.51 19.44
N SER A 181 4.03 -18.46 18.69
CA SER A 181 2.79 -19.15 19.08
C SER A 181 3.10 -20.32 20.00
N ARG A 182 2.74 -20.20 21.26
CA ARG A 182 3.01 -21.20 22.31
C ARG A 182 1.72 -21.92 22.69
N THR A 183 1.47 -23.08 22.09
CA THR A 183 0.22 -23.83 22.27
C THR A 183 0.49 -25.13 23.00
N PHE A 184 -0.15 -25.29 24.15
CA PHE A 184 -0.04 -26.48 25.00
C PHE A 184 -1.15 -27.45 24.64
N ALA A 185 -0.77 -28.60 24.11
CA ALA A 185 -1.65 -29.75 23.91
C ALA A 185 -1.61 -30.71 25.10
N VAL A 186 -2.67 -31.52 25.27
CA VAL A 186 -2.71 -32.62 26.25
C VAL A 186 -1.54 -33.56 25.96
N GLY A 187 -0.81 -33.96 26.99
CA GLY A 187 0.37 -34.84 26.85
C GLY A 187 0.10 -36.26 26.45
N GLY A 188 1.14 -37.07 26.39
CA GLY A 188 1.08 -38.49 25.99
C GLY A 188 0.98 -38.74 24.49
N GLY A 189 1.06 -37.67 23.67
CA GLY A 189 1.02 -37.77 22.22
C GLY A 189 2.38 -37.58 21.55
N ILE A 190 2.40 -37.46 20.23
CA ILE A 190 3.62 -37.38 19.42
C ILE A 190 3.65 -36.12 18.62
N ALA A 191 4.67 -35.26 18.85
CA ALA A 191 4.89 -34.12 18.00
C ALA A 191 5.65 -34.50 16.73
N VAL A 192 5.19 -33.97 15.59
CA VAL A 192 5.71 -34.27 14.25
C VAL A 192 6.16 -32.99 13.59
N VAL A 193 7.46 -32.86 13.37
CA VAL A 193 8.04 -31.68 12.70
C VAL A 193 8.77 -32.11 11.42
N PRO A 194 8.32 -31.66 10.23
CA PRO A 194 8.97 -32.01 8.99
C PRO A 194 10.40 -31.49 8.92
N ARG A 195 11.31 -32.25 8.37
CA ARG A 195 12.68 -31.80 8.06
C ARG A 195 12.72 -30.96 6.79
N SER A 196 13.59 -29.99 6.76
CA SER A 196 13.86 -29.20 5.55
C SER A 196 15.03 -29.82 4.76
N PRO A 197 14.93 -29.99 3.42
CA PRO A 197 16.01 -30.57 2.62
C PRO A 197 17.35 -29.80 2.71
N ARG A 198 17.30 -28.54 3.13
CA ARG A 198 18.47 -27.66 3.34
C ARG A 198 18.54 -27.19 4.79
N GLY A 199 18.15 -28.04 5.72
CA GLY A 199 18.26 -27.76 7.15
C GLY A 199 19.72 -27.60 7.57
N ARG A 200 19.98 -26.72 8.53
CA ARG A 200 21.32 -26.42 9.08
C ARG A 200 21.80 -27.48 10.08
N PHE A 201 20.86 -28.19 10.69
CA PHE A 201 21.16 -29.16 11.73
C PHE A 201 21.20 -30.58 11.18
N PRO A 202 22.23 -31.38 11.49
CA PRO A 202 22.42 -32.74 10.94
C PRO A 202 21.20 -33.64 11.10
N LYS A 203 20.59 -33.64 12.28
CA LYS A 203 19.38 -34.42 12.61
C LYS A 203 18.07 -33.64 12.40
N GLY A 204 18.12 -32.37 11.94
CA GLY A 204 16.97 -31.52 11.72
C GLY A 204 16.43 -30.84 12.98
N PHE A 205 17.11 -30.97 14.12
CA PHE A 205 16.74 -30.32 15.38
C PHE A 205 17.96 -29.98 16.23
N VAL A 206 17.73 -29.19 17.27
CA VAL A 206 18.68 -28.90 18.37
C VAL A 206 17.99 -29.14 19.72
N LEU A 207 18.76 -29.55 20.73
CA LEU A 207 18.31 -29.59 22.12
C LEU A 207 18.85 -28.39 22.88
N TYR A 208 18.01 -27.72 23.68
CA TYR A 208 18.42 -26.66 24.58
C TYR A 208 19.02 -27.27 25.85
N GLN A 209 20.24 -26.81 26.19
CA GLN A 209 20.94 -27.18 27.44
C GLN A 209 20.82 -25.99 28.40
N ASP A 210 20.16 -26.20 29.55
CA ASP A 210 20.02 -25.21 30.63
C ASP A 210 19.60 -23.79 30.20
N GLY A 211 19.00 -23.70 28.99
CA GLY A 211 18.55 -22.46 28.42
C GLY A 211 19.65 -21.50 27.91
N GLU A 212 20.91 -21.87 27.89
CA GLU A 212 22.05 -21.00 27.49
C GLU A 212 22.87 -21.53 26.33
N SER A 213 22.80 -22.83 26.06
CA SER A 213 23.49 -23.47 24.94
C SER A 213 22.58 -24.44 24.21
N ILE A 214 23.01 -24.93 23.06
CA ILE A 214 22.32 -25.93 22.26
C ILE A 214 23.26 -27.09 21.92
N THR A 215 22.70 -28.30 21.83
CA THR A 215 23.35 -29.48 21.27
C THR A 215 22.74 -29.76 19.91
N ILE A 216 23.58 -29.86 18.85
CA ILE A 216 23.13 -29.96 17.45
C ILE A 216 23.12 -31.38 16.90
N ASP A 217 23.66 -32.35 17.58
CA ASP A 217 23.74 -33.75 17.17
C ASP A 217 23.45 -34.69 18.37
N ALA A 218 22.33 -34.45 19.02
CA ALA A 218 21.92 -35.22 20.19
C ALA A 218 21.18 -36.51 19.81
N ASP A 219 21.35 -37.54 20.65
CA ASP A 219 20.53 -38.73 20.67
C ASP A 219 19.65 -38.75 21.94
N ASP A 220 18.39 -39.09 21.77
CA ASP A 220 17.46 -39.25 22.87
C ASP A 220 16.45 -40.33 22.49
N PRO A 221 16.09 -41.29 23.38
CA PRO A 221 15.19 -42.40 23.07
C PRO A 221 13.76 -41.93 22.73
N ASN A 222 13.38 -40.73 23.17
CA ASN A 222 12.06 -40.13 22.87
C ASN A 222 12.09 -39.24 21.62
N ILE A 223 13.18 -39.26 20.86
CA ILE A 223 13.29 -38.50 19.62
C ILE A 223 13.66 -39.46 18.48
N GLN A 224 12.76 -39.62 17.52
CA GLN A 224 13.01 -40.43 16.32
C GLN A 224 13.24 -39.51 15.13
N VAL A 225 14.31 -39.73 14.39
CA VAL A 225 14.65 -38.98 13.19
C VAL A 225 14.49 -39.88 11.96
N THR A 226 13.63 -39.44 11.05
CA THR A 226 13.46 -40.07 9.73
C THR A 226 14.00 -39.15 8.64
N ASP A 227 14.03 -39.61 7.40
CA ASP A 227 14.44 -38.74 6.27
C ASP A 227 13.52 -37.54 6.07
N GLU A 228 12.22 -37.66 6.45
CA GLU A 228 11.20 -36.64 6.19
C GLU A 228 10.83 -35.81 7.43
N ALA A 229 10.98 -36.33 8.65
CA ALA A 229 10.49 -35.69 9.88
C ALA A 229 11.31 -36.04 11.12
N VAL A 230 11.19 -35.21 12.14
CA VAL A 230 11.57 -35.50 13.52
C VAL A 230 10.27 -35.77 14.31
N LEU A 231 10.23 -36.89 15.03
CA LEU A 231 9.12 -37.33 15.87
C LEU A 231 9.55 -37.22 17.32
N VAL A 232 8.84 -36.41 18.13
CA VAL A 232 9.05 -36.35 19.59
C VAL A 232 7.94 -37.15 20.24
N THR A 233 8.31 -38.38 20.73
CA THR A 233 7.37 -39.44 21.12
C THR A 233 7.09 -39.45 22.62
N GLY A 234 7.79 -38.64 23.36
CA GLY A 234 7.66 -38.48 24.81
C GLY A 234 8.59 -37.38 25.33
N PRO A 235 8.63 -37.14 26.66
CA PRO A 235 9.52 -36.14 27.28
C PRO A 235 10.99 -36.53 27.09
N PRO A 236 11.81 -35.75 26.35
CA PRO A 236 13.24 -35.98 26.23
C PRO A 236 14.00 -35.58 27.51
N ALA A 237 15.23 -36.07 27.68
CA ALA A 237 16.08 -35.67 28.80
C ALA A 237 16.32 -34.16 28.88
N SER A 238 16.46 -33.48 27.72
CA SER A 238 16.38 -32.03 27.60
C SER A 238 15.06 -31.68 26.92
N PRO A 239 14.07 -31.15 27.66
CA PRO A 239 12.68 -31.14 27.20
C PRO A 239 12.37 -30.13 26.10
N LYS A 240 13.29 -29.19 25.78
CA LYS A 240 13.06 -28.17 24.77
C LYS A 240 13.89 -28.43 23.51
N LEU A 241 13.18 -28.56 22.38
CA LEU A 241 13.76 -28.74 21.06
C LEU A 241 13.49 -27.51 20.21
N GLY A 242 14.46 -27.21 19.32
CA GLY A 242 14.31 -26.21 18.30
C GLY A 242 14.53 -26.77 16.89
N PHE A 243 13.85 -26.20 15.91
CA PHE A 243 13.85 -26.67 14.52
C PHE A 243 14.05 -25.50 13.55
N ASP A 244 14.75 -25.75 12.44
CA ASP A 244 14.87 -24.85 11.30
C ASP A 244 14.00 -25.28 10.11
N SER A 245 12.85 -25.90 10.41
CA SER A 245 11.91 -26.38 9.41
C SER A 245 11.23 -25.25 8.63
N HIS A 246 11.37 -25.27 7.32
CA HIS A 246 10.67 -24.37 6.40
C HIS A 246 9.49 -25.05 5.68
N ALA A 247 9.01 -26.20 6.17
CA ALA A 247 7.88 -26.90 5.60
C ALA A 247 6.53 -26.16 5.76
N GLY A 248 6.48 -25.21 6.68
CA GLY A 248 5.29 -24.38 6.91
C GLY A 248 4.18 -25.04 7.70
N TRP A 249 4.50 -26.11 8.41
CA TRP A 249 3.58 -26.79 9.31
C TRP A 249 4.31 -27.64 10.35
N LEU A 250 3.63 -27.88 11.45
CA LEU A 250 3.93 -28.90 12.43
C LEU A 250 2.62 -29.57 12.86
N ALA A 251 2.71 -30.77 13.42
CA ALA A 251 1.53 -31.51 13.84
C ALA A 251 1.74 -32.18 15.19
N TYR A 252 0.62 -32.53 15.83
CA TYR A 252 0.59 -33.30 17.06
C TYR A 252 -0.45 -34.44 16.94
N LEU A 253 -0.02 -35.67 17.08
CA LEU A 253 -0.87 -36.83 17.21
C LEU A 253 -1.31 -36.93 18.66
N ALA A 254 -2.55 -36.61 18.93
CA ALA A 254 -3.11 -36.68 20.28
C ALA A 254 -3.60 -38.09 20.64
N PRO A 255 -3.48 -38.53 21.91
CA PRO A 255 -3.98 -39.83 22.35
C PRO A 255 -5.49 -40.00 22.19
N THR A 256 -6.20 -38.92 21.91
CA THR A 256 -7.65 -38.87 21.67
C THR A 256 -8.08 -39.24 20.24
N ASP A 257 -7.22 -39.87 19.44
CA ASP A 257 -7.41 -40.16 18.02
C ASP A 257 -7.60 -38.94 17.13
N GLN A 258 -6.88 -37.88 17.46
CA GLN A 258 -6.90 -36.63 16.69
C GLN A 258 -5.51 -36.26 16.19
N LEU A 259 -5.46 -35.71 14.99
CA LEU A 259 -4.29 -34.99 14.45
C LEU A 259 -4.55 -33.49 14.56
N PHE A 260 -3.82 -32.83 15.46
CA PHE A 260 -3.78 -31.37 15.54
C PHE A 260 -2.66 -30.86 14.64
N VAL A 261 -2.99 -29.99 13.70
CA VAL A 261 -2.02 -29.39 12.75
C VAL A 261 -2.03 -27.89 12.91
N LYS A 262 -0.85 -27.30 13.03
CA LYS A 262 -0.62 -25.87 12.92
C LYS A 262 0.11 -25.59 11.61
N ARG A 263 -0.51 -24.82 10.73
CA ARG A 263 0.08 -24.39 9.47
C ARG A 263 0.38 -22.90 9.57
N TYR A 264 1.53 -22.52 9.08
CA TYR A 264 2.01 -21.14 9.14
C TYR A 264 2.98 -20.89 7.98
N ARG A 265 3.20 -19.63 7.68
CA ARG A 265 4.15 -19.25 6.65
C ARG A 265 5.55 -19.20 7.20
N THR A 266 6.52 -19.74 6.46
CA THR A 266 7.94 -19.57 6.70
C THR A 266 8.58 -18.68 5.64
N PHE A 267 9.66 -18.00 6.01
CA PHE A 267 10.33 -17.02 5.18
C PHE A 267 11.82 -17.33 5.06
N PRO A 268 12.24 -18.23 4.15
CA PRO A 268 13.64 -18.70 4.07
C PRO A 268 14.68 -17.61 3.82
N LYS A 269 14.25 -16.44 3.32
CA LYS A 269 15.15 -15.30 3.02
C LYS A 269 15.12 -14.21 4.11
N ARG A 270 14.36 -14.40 5.19
CA ARG A 270 14.31 -13.46 6.33
C ARG A 270 15.10 -14.01 7.50
N ALA A 271 15.66 -13.11 8.30
CA ALA A 271 16.26 -13.48 9.58
C ALA A 271 15.16 -13.94 10.57
N TYR A 272 15.50 -14.93 11.38
CA TYR A 272 14.75 -15.34 12.56
C TYR A 272 15.61 -14.98 13.77
N ASN A 273 15.10 -14.17 14.67
CA ASN A 273 15.86 -13.63 15.80
C ASN A 273 15.68 -14.43 17.10
N GLU A 274 14.88 -15.52 17.07
CA GLU A 274 14.90 -16.49 18.16
C GLU A 274 16.22 -17.26 18.18
N PHE A 275 16.61 -17.76 19.35
CA PHE A 275 17.88 -18.45 19.58
C PHE A 275 18.11 -19.52 18.49
N ALA A 276 19.34 -19.60 17.95
CA ALA A 276 19.72 -20.41 16.82
C ALA A 276 18.91 -20.17 15.52
N SER A 277 18.21 -19.06 15.39
CA SER A 277 17.37 -18.70 14.22
C SER A 277 16.33 -19.76 13.87
N LEU A 278 15.61 -20.24 14.87
CA LEU A 278 14.63 -21.31 14.77
C LEU A 278 13.32 -20.82 14.16
N THR A 279 12.64 -21.70 13.44
CA THR A 279 11.32 -21.47 12.82
C THR A 279 10.18 -22.16 13.58
N ALA A 280 10.53 -23.11 14.44
CA ALA A 280 9.59 -23.82 15.31
C ALA A 280 10.32 -24.34 16.55
N SER A 281 9.56 -24.62 17.61
CA SER A 281 10.04 -25.26 18.82
C SER A 281 9.01 -26.28 19.35
N VAL A 282 9.48 -27.24 20.12
CA VAL A 282 8.64 -28.16 20.91
C VAL A 282 9.19 -28.19 22.32
N TRP A 283 8.32 -28.04 23.31
CA TRP A 283 8.67 -28.24 24.70
C TRP A 283 7.81 -29.35 25.30
N TYR A 284 8.45 -30.42 25.74
CA TYR A 284 7.80 -31.62 26.25
C TYR A 284 8.42 -31.99 27.61
N PRO A 285 8.02 -31.28 28.71
CA PRO A 285 8.72 -31.41 30.01
C PRO A 285 8.32 -32.63 30.80
N ASP A 286 7.09 -33.12 30.62
CA ASP A 286 6.49 -34.25 31.36
C ASP A 286 5.41 -34.92 30.53
N GLY A 287 4.72 -35.92 31.11
CA GLY A 287 3.65 -36.65 30.44
C GLY A 287 2.31 -35.94 30.35
N ASP A 288 2.14 -34.80 31.03
CA ASP A 288 0.84 -34.13 31.16
C ASP A 288 0.56 -33.18 29.97
N MET A 289 1.60 -32.58 29.40
CA MET A 289 1.45 -31.60 28.32
C MET A 289 2.63 -31.59 27.35
N VAL A 290 2.37 -31.06 26.16
CA VAL A 290 3.38 -30.75 25.14
C VAL A 290 3.10 -29.38 24.53
N GLU A 291 4.12 -28.57 24.39
CA GLU A 291 4.02 -27.26 23.74
C GLU A 291 4.49 -27.36 22.28
N VAL A 292 3.67 -26.88 21.34
CA VAL A 292 3.94 -26.86 19.92
C VAL A 292 3.96 -25.42 19.42
N GLU A 293 5.13 -24.98 18.96
CA GLU A 293 5.46 -23.56 18.87
C GLU A 293 5.96 -23.14 17.47
N PRO A 294 5.11 -22.68 16.56
CA PRO A 294 5.54 -21.88 15.40
C PRO A 294 6.20 -20.57 15.82
N ILE A 295 7.28 -20.19 15.13
CA ILE A 295 8.03 -18.96 15.35
C ILE A 295 8.05 -18.16 14.05
N GLY A 296 7.67 -16.89 14.11
CA GLY A 296 7.74 -15.95 13.02
C GLY A 296 9.15 -15.39 12.78
N PRO A 297 9.40 -14.76 11.63
CA PRO A 297 10.67 -14.09 11.37
C PRO A 297 10.84 -12.83 12.24
N ALA A 298 12.06 -12.29 12.26
CA ALA A 298 12.34 -11.01 12.89
C ALA A 298 11.51 -9.88 12.27
N GLU A 299 10.83 -9.12 13.10
CA GLU A 299 10.03 -7.96 12.74
C GLU A 299 10.65 -6.71 13.36
N ASN A 300 11.25 -5.87 12.51
CA ASN A 300 11.81 -4.58 12.90
C ASN A 300 10.77 -3.50 12.61
N LEU A 301 10.11 -3.02 13.67
CA LEU A 301 8.98 -2.10 13.55
C LEU A 301 9.36 -0.71 14.06
N ARG A 302 9.21 0.30 13.23
CA ARG A 302 9.29 1.70 13.63
C ARG A 302 8.03 2.08 14.42
N PRO A 303 8.05 3.21 15.16
CA PRO A 303 6.85 3.75 15.79
C PRO A 303 5.65 3.81 14.83
N GLY A 304 4.51 3.25 15.25
CA GLY A 304 3.29 3.16 14.47
C GLY A 304 3.22 2.03 13.42
N GLU A 305 4.32 1.28 13.19
CA GLU A 305 4.28 0.13 12.27
C GLU A 305 3.73 -1.12 12.97
N LYS A 306 3.18 -2.03 12.14
CA LYS A 306 2.58 -3.29 12.59
C LYS A 306 3.14 -4.46 11.79
N ALA A 307 3.13 -5.65 12.38
CA ALA A 307 3.45 -6.90 11.70
C ALA A 307 2.47 -7.98 12.09
N ASN A 308 2.10 -8.82 11.13
CA ASN A 308 1.14 -9.91 11.30
C ASN A 308 1.80 -11.27 11.12
N PHE A 309 1.33 -12.24 11.89
CA PHE A 309 1.65 -13.64 11.72
C PHE A 309 0.36 -14.45 11.79
N THR A 310 0.06 -15.19 10.74
CA THR A 310 -1.18 -15.98 10.63
C THR A 310 -0.87 -17.46 10.71
N GLU A 311 -1.64 -18.16 11.53
CA GLU A 311 -1.66 -19.61 11.64
C GLU A 311 -3.03 -20.15 11.27
N GLU A 312 -3.06 -21.31 10.65
CA GLU A 312 -4.24 -22.11 10.50
C GLU A 312 -4.13 -23.33 11.40
N TRP A 313 -5.06 -23.50 12.29
CA TRP A 313 -5.18 -24.68 13.12
C TRP A 313 -6.22 -25.62 12.53
N TRP A 314 -5.91 -26.94 12.55
CA TRP A 314 -6.80 -27.96 12.07
C TRP A 314 -6.86 -29.12 13.04
N LEU A 315 -8.06 -29.67 13.29
CA LEU A 315 -8.28 -30.97 13.93
C LEU A 315 -8.82 -31.93 12.89
N MET A 316 -8.26 -33.14 12.85
CA MET A 316 -8.66 -34.20 11.93
C MET A 316 -8.68 -35.50 12.65
N GLN A 317 -9.66 -36.39 12.34
CA GLN A 317 -9.67 -37.77 12.83
C GLN A 317 -8.42 -38.50 12.34
N HIS A 318 -7.66 -39.06 13.28
CA HIS A 318 -6.46 -39.83 13.00
C HIS A 318 -6.18 -40.76 14.17
N ARG A 319 -6.30 -42.07 13.93
CA ARG A 319 -6.06 -43.05 14.96
C ARG A 319 -4.66 -42.90 15.55
N PHE A 320 -4.57 -42.86 16.86
CA PHE A 320 -3.30 -42.81 17.57
C PHE A 320 -2.57 -44.14 17.36
N PRO A 321 -1.27 -44.13 16.97
CA PRO A 321 -0.51 -45.34 16.69
C PRO A 321 -0.33 -46.17 17.98
N THR A 322 -0.39 -47.48 17.87
CA THR A 322 -0.03 -48.41 18.97
C THR A 322 1.47 -48.56 19.11
N ASP A 323 2.20 -48.43 18.00
CA ASP A 323 3.66 -48.37 17.95
C ASP A 323 4.07 -47.15 17.15
N VAL A 324 5.13 -46.49 17.55
CA VAL A 324 5.70 -45.33 16.83
C VAL A 324 6.17 -45.72 15.42
N GLN A 325 6.55 -46.97 15.22
CA GLN A 325 6.91 -47.54 13.91
C GLN A 325 5.74 -47.54 12.91
N ASP A 326 4.50 -47.52 13.41
CA ASP A 326 3.31 -47.51 12.57
C ASP A 326 2.92 -46.12 12.04
N ILE A 327 3.69 -45.10 12.33
CA ILE A 327 3.40 -43.73 11.87
C ILE A 327 3.65 -43.60 10.37
N ASP A 328 2.57 -43.53 9.58
CA ASP A 328 2.65 -43.16 8.17
C ASP A 328 2.74 -41.63 8.02
N PHE A 329 3.99 -41.13 8.01
CA PHE A 329 4.26 -39.72 7.78
C PHE A 329 3.69 -39.21 6.44
N SER A 330 3.73 -40.05 5.40
CA SER A 330 3.16 -39.71 4.10
C SER A 330 1.64 -39.53 4.15
N ALA A 331 0.92 -40.31 4.97
CA ALA A 331 -0.52 -40.12 5.21
C ALA A 331 -0.79 -38.79 5.95
N ILE A 332 0.00 -38.49 6.97
CA ILE A 332 -0.09 -37.19 7.68
C ILE A 332 0.15 -36.04 6.69
N LYS A 333 1.21 -36.10 5.93
CA LYS A 333 1.57 -35.09 4.92
C LYS A 333 0.46 -34.91 3.88
N ARG A 334 -0.14 -36.00 3.40
CA ARG A 334 -1.28 -35.93 2.48
C ARG A 334 -2.50 -35.25 3.11
N LYS A 335 -2.81 -35.52 4.38
CA LYS A 335 -3.92 -34.86 5.11
C LYS A 335 -3.66 -33.38 5.26
N VAL A 336 -2.45 -32.98 5.65
CA VAL A 336 -2.04 -31.57 5.74
C VAL A 336 -2.15 -30.88 4.37
N GLN A 337 -1.69 -31.54 3.30
CA GLN A 337 -1.69 -30.97 1.94
C GLN A 337 -3.08 -30.87 1.30
N ARG A 338 -3.99 -31.86 1.54
CA ARG A 338 -5.37 -31.84 1.03
C ARG A 338 -6.14 -30.61 1.51
N ASN A 339 -5.91 -30.22 2.75
CA ASN A 339 -6.54 -29.05 3.36
C ASN A 339 -5.79 -27.75 3.03
N SER A 340 -4.66 -27.86 2.27
CA SER A 340 -3.79 -26.72 1.93
C SER A 340 -4.04 -26.11 0.56
N ARG A 341 -5.03 -26.60 -0.21
CA ARG A 341 -5.40 -25.89 -1.44
C ARG A 341 -6.03 -24.56 -1.06
N PRO A 342 -5.43 -23.43 -1.46
CA PRO A 342 -6.18 -22.19 -1.47
C PRO A 342 -7.43 -22.40 -2.32
N PRO A 343 -8.55 -21.71 -2.05
CA PRO A 343 -9.72 -21.80 -2.90
C PRO A 343 -9.27 -21.63 -4.35
N ALA A 344 -9.78 -22.47 -5.25
CA ALA A 344 -9.30 -22.64 -6.62
C ALA A 344 -9.29 -21.36 -7.50
N ASN A 345 -9.75 -20.24 -6.97
CA ASN A 345 -9.92 -18.95 -7.65
C ASN A 345 -9.16 -17.77 -7.02
N GLY A 346 -8.37 -17.98 -5.97
CA GLY A 346 -7.86 -16.89 -5.11
C GLY A 346 -7.08 -15.77 -5.79
N TRP A 347 -6.49 -15.96 -6.97
CA TRP A 347 -5.81 -14.86 -7.65
C TRP A 347 -6.66 -14.15 -8.71
N ARG A 348 -7.74 -14.79 -9.22
CA ARG A 348 -8.61 -14.17 -10.24
C ARG A 348 -9.55 -13.12 -9.64
N ASP A 349 -9.88 -13.24 -8.36
CA ASP A 349 -10.89 -12.41 -7.69
C ASP A 349 -10.30 -11.24 -6.89
N VAL A 350 -8.96 -11.09 -6.90
CA VAL A 350 -8.31 -9.95 -6.26
C VAL A 350 -8.49 -8.70 -7.11
N VAL A 351 -9.26 -7.75 -6.60
CA VAL A 351 -9.45 -6.43 -7.22
C VAL A 351 -8.56 -5.42 -6.51
N SER A 352 -7.75 -4.71 -7.27
CA SER A 352 -6.88 -3.63 -6.79
C SER A 352 -6.74 -2.57 -7.90
N PRO A 353 -6.80 -1.27 -7.56
CA PRO A 353 -7.26 -0.71 -6.29
C PRO A 353 -8.80 -0.74 -6.18
N VAL A 354 -9.33 -0.63 -4.96
CA VAL A 354 -10.76 -0.41 -4.71
C VAL A 354 -10.91 0.92 -3.98
N VAL A 355 -11.68 1.85 -4.56
CA VAL A 355 -12.07 3.08 -3.89
C VAL A 355 -13.32 2.79 -3.08
N ASN A 356 -13.25 3.03 -1.78
CA ASN A 356 -14.35 2.82 -0.85
C ASN A 356 -15.30 4.02 -0.79
N PRO A 357 -16.55 3.87 -0.29
CA PRO A 357 -17.51 4.97 -0.19
C PRO A 357 -17.04 6.17 0.66
N ASP A 358 -16.15 5.93 1.61
CA ASP A 358 -15.52 6.96 2.46
C ASP A 358 -14.30 7.63 1.80
N GLN A 359 -14.05 7.35 0.52
CA GLN A 359 -12.88 7.83 -0.24
C GLN A 359 -11.53 7.25 0.22
N SER A 360 -11.51 6.30 1.15
CA SER A 360 -10.31 5.48 1.37
C SER A 360 -10.06 4.55 0.18
N VAL A 361 -8.83 4.12 -0.01
CA VAL A 361 -8.46 3.22 -1.10
C VAL A 361 -7.86 1.95 -0.54
N THR A 362 -8.44 0.81 -0.91
CA THR A 362 -7.90 -0.51 -0.57
C THR A 362 -7.05 -1.04 -1.71
N PHE A 363 -5.77 -1.23 -1.43
CA PHE A 363 -4.80 -1.84 -2.33
C PHE A 363 -4.60 -3.30 -1.99
N ARG A 364 -4.53 -4.16 -3.01
CA ARG A 364 -4.33 -5.60 -2.86
C ARG A 364 -3.29 -6.12 -3.83
N LEU A 365 -2.43 -7.02 -3.35
CA LEU A 365 -1.41 -7.67 -4.16
C LEU A 365 -1.31 -9.14 -3.81
N THR A 366 -1.41 -10.02 -4.80
CA THR A 366 -1.08 -11.44 -4.63
C THR A 366 0.43 -11.63 -4.72
N GLY A 367 1.03 -12.17 -3.68
CA GLY A 367 2.49 -12.33 -3.62
C GLY A 367 2.87 -13.26 -2.46
N LYS A 368 2.43 -14.54 -2.54
CA LYS A 368 2.63 -15.52 -1.45
C LYS A 368 4.09 -15.70 -1.04
N ASP A 369 5.04 -15.44 -1.94
CA ASP A 369 6.47 -15.65 -1.72
C ASP A 369 7.20 -14.36 -1.32
N ALA A 370 6.53 -13.18 -1.32
CA ALA A 370 7.10 -11.94 -0.87
C ALA A 370 7.31 -11.93 0.67
N SER A 371 8.43 -11.44 1.14
CA SER A 371 8.73 -11.32 2.57
C SER A 371 8.16 -10.04 3.18
N ALA A 372 8.08 -8.98 2.39
CA ALA A 372 7.49 -7.71 2.76
C ALA A 372 6.94 -7.00 1.53
N VAL A 373 5.75 -6.43 1.68
CA VAL A 373 5.14 -5.58 0.64
C VAL A 373 4.78 -4.23 1.26
N ARG A 374 5.10 -3.17 0.53
CA ARG A 374 4.68 -1.81 0.87
C ARG A 374 3.92 -1.21 -0.30
N VAL A 375 2.96 -0.34 -0.01
CA VAL A 375 2.34 0.55 -1.00
C VAL A 375 2.83 1.97 -0.76
N ARG A 376 3.20 2.66 -1.85
CA ARG A 376 3.50 4.09 -1.83
C ARG A 376 2.39 4.83 -2.57
N VAL A 377 1.66 5.70 -1.88
CA VAL A 377 0.56 6.52 -2.41
C VAL A 377 0.50 7.84 -1.65
N ALA A 378 0.09 8.91 -2.29
CA ALA A 378 -0.06 10.26 -1.69
C ALA A 378 1.18 10.70 -0.87
N ASN A 379 2.38 10.47 -1.40
CA ASN A 379 3.68 10.73 -0.78
C ASN A 379 3.96 9.95 0.52
N GLN A 380 3.15 8.95 0.84
CA GLN A 380 3.33 8.09 1.99
C GLN A 380 3.69 6.67 1.54
N THR A 381 4.56 6.01 2.31
CA THR A 381 4.87 4.58 2.13
C THR A 381 4.34 3.83 3.34
N ARG A 382 3.48 2.84 3.12
CA ARG A 382 2.86 2.02 4.17
C ARG A 382 3.13 0.55 3.92
N ARG A 383 3.39 -0.20 4.98
CA ARG A 383 3.48 -1.66 4.94
C ARG A 383 2.09 -2.23 4.68
N MET A 384 2.02 -3.23 3.82
CA MET A 384 0.79 -3.99 3.59
C MET A 384 0.76 -5.21 4.53
N GLU A 385 -0.42 -5.64 4.90
CA GLU A 385 -0.66 -6.79 5.75
C GLU A 385 -1.00 -8.01 4.89
N LEU A 386 -0.41 -9.16 5.22
CA LEU A 386 -0.72 -10.40 4.53
C LEU A 386 -1.95 -11.03 5.18
N ASN A 387 -3.06 -11.12 4.44
CA ASN A 387 -4.26 -11.77 4.92
C ASN A 387 -4.17 -13.32 4.81
N PRO A 388 -5.09 -14.07 5.45
CA PRO A 388 -5.09 -15.54 5.43
C PRO A 388 -5.15 -16.18 4.04
N ASP A 389 -5.71 -15.48 3.06
CA ASP A 389 -5.82 -15.94 1.66
C ASP A 389 -4.53 -15.73 0.86
N GLY A 390 -3.47 -15.24 1.49
CA GLY A 390 -2.17 -14.98 0.84
C GLY A 390 -2.16 -13.71 -0.01
N VAL A 391 -3.06 -12.78 0.29
CA VAL A 391 -3.17 -11.47 -0.36
C VAL A 391 -2.63 -10.40 0.59
N TRP A 392 -1.69 -9.62 0.12
CA TRP A 392 -1.25 -8.40 0.79
C TRP A 392 -2.30 -7.31 0.61
N GLU A 393 -2.70 -6.68 1.71
CA GLU A 393 -3.73 -5.64 1.72
C GLU A 393 -3.31 -4.43 2.53
N HIS A 394 -3.71 -3.25 2.08
CA HIS A 394 -3.61 -2.00 2.83
C HIS A 394 -4.77 -1.09 2.45
N GLN A 395 -5.44 -0.52 3.43
CA GLN A 395 -6.45 0.53 3.26
C GLN A 395 -5.88 1.86 3.74
N THR A 396 -6.01 2.90 2.93
CA THR A 396 -5.59 4.25 3.29
C THR A 396 -6.61 4.93 4.21
N GLU A 397 -6.22 6.02 4.86
CA GLU A 397 -7.18 7.05 5.26
C GLU A 397 -7.88 7.62 4.01
N PRO A 398 -9.03 8.31 4.15
CA PRO A 398 -9.69 8.97 3.03
C PRO A 398 -8.73 9.88 2.26
N LEU A 399 -8.70 9.73 0.94
CA LEU A 399 -7.89 10.55 0.04
C LEU A 399 -8.74 11.68 -0.55
N VAL A 400 -8.10 12.81 -0.85
CA VAL A 400 -8.78 13.91 -1.54
C VAL A 400 -9.22 13.48 -2.94
N PRO A 401 -10.37 13.97 -3.45
CA PRO A 401 -10.80 13.68 -4.80
C PRO A 401 -9.73 14.06 -5.85
N GLY A 402 -9.52 13.16 -6.80
CA GLY A 402 -8.55 13.34 -7.88
C GLY A 402 -7.76 12.08 -8.20
N ILE A 403 -6.71 12.23 -9.00
CA ILE A 403 -5.88 11.12 -9.46
C ILE A 403 -4.63 11.02 -8.60
N HIS A 404 -4.45 9.85 -7.98
CA HIS A 404 -3.31 9.50 -7.15
C HIS A 404 -2.44 8.46 -7.84
N GLU A 405 -1.14 8.73 -7.91
CA GLU A 405 -0.15 7.76 -8.37
C GLU A 405 0.25 6.85 -7.21
N TYR A 406 0.43 5.55 -7.49
CA TYR A 406 0.92 4.61 -6.50
C TYR A 406 1.78 3.50 -7.11
N THR A 407 2.62 2.91 -6.27
CA THR A 407 3.45 1.74 -6.61
C THR A 407 3.50 0.78 -5.44
N PHE A 408 3.76 -0.49 -5.73
CA PHE A 408 4.16 -1.45 -4.71
C PHE A 408 5.69 -1.55 -4.63
N ASP A 409 6.18 -1.82 -3.44
CA ASP A 409 7.55 -2.24 -3.17
C ASP A 409 7.48 -3.68 -2.63
N ILE A 410 8.03 -4.62 -3.38
CA ILE A 410 8.04 -6.04 -3.04
C ILE A 410 9.49 -6.42 -2.76
N ASP A 411 9.84 -6.66 -1.50
CA ASP A 411 11.19 -7.03 -1.07
C ASP A 411 12.29 -6.08 -1.62
N GLY A 412 11.98 -4.76 -1.70
CA GLY A 412 12.88 -3.73 -2.22
C GLY A 412 12.77 -3.48 -3.73
N VAL A 413 11.96 -4.22 -4.46
CA VAL A 413 11.72 -4.00 -5.89
C VAL A 413 10.43 -3.21 -6.10
N ARG A 414 10.54 -2.03 -6.73
CA ARG A 414 9.37 -1.20 -7.05
C ARG A 414 8.69 -1.71 -8.32
N VAL A 415 7.35 -1.92 -8.23
CA VAL A 415 6.51 -2.39 -9.33
C VAL A 415 5.20 -1.61 -9.39
N THR A 416 4.59 -1.60 -10.58
CA THR A 416 3.20 -1.18 -10.76
C THR A 416 2.24 -2.26 -10.27
N ASP A 417 0.98 -1.90 -10.03
CA ASP A 417 -0.05 -2.87 -9.68
C ASP A 417 -0.41 -3.73 -10.92
N PRO A 418 -0.17 -5.05 -10.87
CA PRO A 418 -0.47 -5.93 -11.99
C PRO A 418 -1.97 -6.11 -12.25
N ARG A 419 -2.83 -5.64 -11.34
CA ARG A 419 -4.29 -5.68 -11.46
C ARG A 419 -4.88 -4.39 -12.01
N ASN A 420 -4.11 -3.32 -12.02
CA ASN A 420 -4.56 -2.02 -12.50
C ASN A 420 -4.01 -1.75 -13.91
N ARG A 421 -4.91 -1.52 -14.88
CA ARG A 421 -4.54 -1.18 -16.25
C ARG A 421 -4.24 0.31 -16.43
N VAL A 422 -4.60 1.14 -15.46
CA VAL A 422 -4.41 2.59 -15.53
C VAL A 422 -3.02 2.90 -14.98
N ILE A 423 -2.07 3.13 -15.89
CA ILE A 423 -0.67 3.36 -15.53
C ILE A 423 -0.13 4.64 -16.19
N LYS A 424 0.72 5.34 -15.47
CA LYS A 424 1.62 6.34 -16.02
C LYS A 424 2.85 5.63 -16.56
N LYS A 425 3.14 5.77 -17.84
CA LYS A 425 4.12 4.98 -18.59
C LYS A 425 5.57 5.45 -18.35
N TRP A 426 5.80 6.76 -18.14
CA TRP A 426 7.11 7.39 -18.15
C TRP A 426 7.44 8.16 -16.86
N LEU A 427 8.71 8.48 -16.64
CA LEU A 427 9.23 9.21 -15.48
C LEU A 427 8.70 8.63 -14.15
N ASN A 428 9.23 7.46 -13.76
CA ASN A 428 8.73 6.67 -12.64
C ASN A 428 7.35 6.07 -12.96
N CYS A 429 7.37 5.00 -13.77
CA CYS A 429 6.18 4.22 -14.05
C CYS A 429 5.41 3.93 -12.76
N ALA A 430 4.14 4.24 -12.74
CA ALA A 430 3.27 4.11 -11.58
C ALA A 430 1.85 3.73 -11.99
N SER A 431 1.15 2.99 -11.16
CA SER A 431 -0.29 2.82 -11.29
C SER A 431 -1.02 4.07 -10.82
N MET A 432 -2.22 4.30 -11.35
CA MET A 432 -3.05 5.45 -10.96
C MET A 432 -4.41 4.98 -10.47
N VAL A 433 -4.93 5.64 -9.44
CA VAL A 433 -6.30 5.49 -8.95
C VAL A 433 -6.98 6.85 -8.93
N GLU A 434 -8.20 6.92 -9.44
CA GLU A 434 -9.03 8.12 -9.36
C GLU A 434 -10.02 7.97 -8.21
N VAL A 435 -9.94 8.91 -7.26
CA VAL A 435 -10.88 9.03 -6.14
C VAL A 435 -11.95 10.04 -6.55
N PRO A 436 -13.21 9.64 -6.74
CA PRO A 436 -14.27 10.55 -7.14
C PRO A 436 -14.65 11.51 -6.00
N ALA A 437 -15.15 12.69 -6.36
CA ALA A 437 -15.81 13.56 -5.41
C ALA A 437 -17.11 12.91 -4.91
N ASN A 438 -17.45 13.11 -3.65
CA ASN A 438 -18.75 12.76 -3.10
C ASN A 438 -19.80 13.86 -3.42
N ALA A 439 -21.05 13.67 -3.03
CA ALA A 439 -22.15 14.59 -3.33
C ALA A 439 -21.98 15.99 -2.74
N GLU A 440 -21.16 16.14 -1.69
CA GLU A 440 -20.92 17.41 -0.99
C GLU A 440 -19.69 18.16 -1.52
N GLN A 441 -18.92 17.54 -2.38
CA GLN A 441 -17.66 18.08 -2.91
C GLN A 441 -17.80 18.52 -4.36
N THR A 442 -17.04 19.53 -4.76
CA THR A 442 -16.91 19.90 -6.18
C THR A 442 -16.08 18.85 -6.90
N ALA A 443 -16.66 18.26 -7.96
CA ALA A 443 -15.95 17.28 -8.78
C ALA A 443 -14.71 17.93 -9.43
N PRO A 444 -13.52 17.28 -9.35
CA PRO A 444 -12.34 17.74 -10.06
C PRO A 444 -12.60 17.84 -11.57
N LEU A 445 -11.99 18.81 -12.22
CA LEU A 445 -12.10 18.96 -13.69
C LEU A 445 -11.59 17.74 -14.45
N THR A 446 -10.69 16.97 -13.85
CA THR A 446 -10.17 15.70 -14.40
C THR A 446 -11.15 14.54 -14.35
N GLN A 447 -12.20 14.65 -13.52
CA GLN A 447 -13.21 13.61 -13.41
C GLN A 447 -14.17 13.69 -14.60
N GLN A 448 -14.48 12.54 -15.18
CA GLN A 448 -15.51 12.46 -16.23
C GLN A 448 -16.86 12.84 -15.63
N GLN A 449 -17.50 13.84 -16.20
CA GLN A 449 -18.82 14.35 -15.78
C GLN A 449 -19.88 14.03 -16.84
N ALA A 450 -21.14 14.08 -16.51
CA ALA A 450 -22.24 13.87 -17.43
C ALA A 450 -22.50 15.13 -18.30
N VAL A 451 -21.55 15.45 -19.17
CA VAL A 451 -21.57 16.60 -20.11
C VAL A 451 -21.33 16.11 -21.53
N PRO A 452 -21.63 16.90 -22.58
CA PRO A 452 -21.20 16.57 -23.92
C PRO A 452 -19.67 16.42 -24.01
N HIS A 453 -19.20 15.37 -24.69
CA HIS A 453 -17.79 15.06 -24.81
C HIS A 453 -17.27 15.28 -26.23
N GLY A 454 -16.03 15.75 -26.33
CA GLY A 454 -15.29 15.81 -27.57
C GLY A 454 -14.77 14.45 -28.04
N THR A 455 -14.07 14.43 -29.15
CA THR A 455 -13.52 13.20 -29.76
C THR A 455 -11.99 13.27 -29.79
N LEU A 456 -11.32 12.14 -29.51
CA LEU A 456 -9.89 12.00 -29.67
C LEU A 456 -9.58 11.24 -30.96
N HIS A 457 -8.73 11.84 -31.80
CA HIS A 457 -8.27 11.29 -33.08
C HIS A 457 -6.78 10.99 -32.96
N HIS A 458 -6.38 9.77 -33.27
CA HIS A 458 -4.97 9.37 -33.33
C HIS A 458 -4.45 9.44 -34.76
N HIS A 459 -3.40 10.22 -34.98
CA HIS A 459 -2.75 10.40 -36.28
C HIS A 459 -1.35 9.82 -36.29
N ILE A 460 -1.00 9.21 -37.42
CA ILE A 460 0.39 8.96 -37.80
C ILE A 460 0.60 9.81 -39.08
N TYR A 461 1.57 10.72 -39.04
CA TYR A 461 1.88 11.58 -40.17
C TYR A 461 3.35 11.49 -40.54
N SER A 462 3.67 11.71 -41.81
CA SER A 462 5.04 11.78 -42.31
C SER A 462 5.60 13.16 -41.98
N SER A 463 6.65 13.23 -41.18
CA SER A 463 7.35 14.47 -40.88
C SER A 463 8.49 14.66 -41.87
N THR A 464 8.45 15.77 -42.59
CA THR A 464 9.55 16.18 -43.48
C THR A 464 10.76 16.63 -42.67
N THR A 465 10.52 17.16 -41.48
CA THR A 465 11.54 17.61 -40.52
C THR A 465 12.42 16.46 -39.99
N THR A 466 11.81 15.31 -39.67
CA THR A 466 12.52 14.17 -39.09
C THR A 466 12.82 13.07 -40.13
N GLY A 467 12.16 13.09 -41.26
CA GLY A 467 12.20 12.01 -42.26
C GLY A 467 11.55 10.71 -41.77
N GLN A 468 10.79 10.74 -40.69
CA GLN A 468 10.19 9.58 -40.03
C GLN A 468 8.69 9.80 -39.76
N PRO A 469 7.89 8.72 -39.65
CA PRO A 469 6.52 8.82 -39.16
C PRO A 469 6.48 9.35 -37.72
N ARG A 470 5.56 10.25 -37.43
CA ARG A 470 5.33 10.82 -36.12
C ARG A 470 3.88 10.67 -35.69
N ASN A 471 3.65 10.70 -34.40
CA ASN A 471 2.33 10.51 -33.80
C ASN A 471 1.79 11.82 -33.22
N ALA A 472 0.48 12.01 -33.34
CA ALA A 472 -0.26 13.06 -32.66
C ALA A 472 -1.63 12.57 -32.21
N VAL A 473 -2.12 13.10 -31.08
CA VAL A 473 -3.52 12.98 -30.66
C VAL A 473 -4.18 14.34 -30.84
N ILE A 474 -5.29 14.38 -31.57
CA ILE A 474 -6.06 15.59 -31.83
C ILE A 474 -7.40 15.46 -31.11
N TYR A 475 -7.70 16.44 -30.26
CA TYR A 475 -9.02 16.58 -29.65
C TYR A 475 -9.86 17.55 -30.46
N THR A 476 -11.09 17.15 -30.83
CA THR A 476 -12.11 18.03 -31.36
C THR A 476 -13.20 18.22 -30.31
N PRO A 477 -13.74 19.46 -30.14
CA PRO A 477 -14.72 19.76 -29.10
C PRO A 477 -16.07 19.06 -29.34
N PRO A 478 -16.96 19.00 -28.32
CA PRO A 478 -18.33 18.56 -28.53
C PRO A 478 -18.98 19.35 -29.66
N GLU A 479 -19.82 18.68 -30.47
CA GLU A 479 -20.55 19.29 -31.60
C GLU A 479 -19.62 19.91 -32.66
N TYR A 480 -18.37 19.40 -32.78
CA TYR A 480 -17.45 19.85 -33.79
C TYR A 480 -18.02 19.69 -35.19
N ASP A 481 -18.02 20.78 -35.99
CA ASP A 481 -18.48 20.81 -37.36
C ASP A 481 -17.33 21.19 -38.34
N MET A 482 -16.94 20.25 -39.19
CA MET A 482 -15.93 20.48 -40.23
C MET A 482 -16.33 21.58 -41.23
N LYS A 483 -17.62 21.88 -41.41
CA LYS A 483 -18.18 22.85 -42.30
C LYS A 483 -18.57 24.17 -41.69
N ALA A 484 -18.30 24.35 -40.40
CA ALA A 484 -18.60 25.61 -39.72
C ALA A 484 -17.91 26.79 -40.46
N ALA A 485 -18.62 27.90 -40.57
CA ALA A 485 -18.16 29.07 -41.33
C ALA A 485 -16.87 29.69 -40.77
N LYS A 486 -16.63 29.54 -39.43
CA LYS A 486 -15.44 30.01 -38.74
C LYS A 486 -14.63 28.78 -38.30
N GLY A 487 -13.33 28.79 -38.59
CA GLY A 487 -12.42 27.78 -38.05
C GLY A 487 -12.31 27.86 -36.52
N TYR A 488 -12.14 26.70 -35.90
CA TYR A 488 -11.99 26.63 -34.42
C TYR A 488 -10.62 27.12 -33.98
N PRO A 489 -10.50 27.78 -32.82
CA PRO A 489 -9.22 28.08 -32.18
C PRO A 489 -8.39 26.82 -31.97
N LEU A 490 -7.05 26.99 -31.96
CA LEU A 490 -6.10 25.88 -31.84
C LEU A 490 -5.19 26.03 -30.63
N VAL A 491 -5.04 24.97 -29.87
CA VAL A 491 -4.01 24.81 -28.85
C VAL A 491 -3.07 23.67 -29.22
N VAL A 492 -1.78 23.93 -29.36
CA VAL A 492 -0.74 22.88 -29.43
C VAL A 492 -0.26 22.61 -28.00
N LEU A 493 -0.50 21.39 -27.49
CA LEU A 493 -0.26 21.01 -26.08
C LEU A 493 0.84 19.96 -26.00
N LEU A 494 2.01 20.34 -25.48
CA LEU A 494 3.24 19.55 -25.50
C LEU A 494 3.48 18.82 -24.18
N HIS A 495 3.87 17.54 -24.26
CA HIS A 495 4.20 16.71 -23.10
C HIS A 495 5.66 16.89 -22.65
N GLY A 496 6.03 16.28 -21.52
CA GLY A 496 7.36 16.34 -20.92
C GLY A 496 8.34 15.30 -21.46
N ASN A 497 9.59 15.40 -21.01
CA ASN A 497 10.63 14.46 -21.40
C ASN A 497 10.29 13.03 -20.97
N GLY A 498 10.39 12.10 -21.91
CA GLY A 498 10.13 10.68 -21.69
C GLY A 498 8.66 10.28 -21.71
N ASP A 499 7.73 11.22 -21.89
CA ASP A 499 6.32 10.95 -22.13
C ASP A 499 6.05 10.74 -23.65
N ASP A 500 4.81 10.52 -24.01
CA ASP A 500 4.34 10.39 -25.40
C ASP A 500 3.11 11.29 -25.66
N GLN A 501 2.62 11.29 -26.89
CA GLN A 501 1.46 12.07 -27.36
C GLN A 501 0.17 11.78 -26.59
N THR A 502 0.09 10.65 -25.81
CA THR A 502 -1.09 10.30 -25.02
C THR A 502 -1.02 10.82 -23.59
N ALA A 503 0.11 11.37 -23.16
CA ALA A 503 0.33 11.77 -21.77
C ALA A 503 -0.72 12.75 -21.23
N TRP A 504 -1.06 13.78 -22.02
CA TRP A 504 -2.07 14.75 -21.63
C TRP A 504 -3.49 14.16 -21.58
N THR A 505 -3.80 13.13 -22.36
CA THR A 505 -5.11 12.47 -22.34
C THR A 505 -5.20 11.38 -21.25
N GLU A 506 -4.20 10.51 -21.15
CA GLU A 506 -4.21 9.37 -20.21
C GLU A 506 -3.86 9.78 -18.78
N VAL A 507 -2.83 10.61 -18.60
CA VAL A 507 -2.37 11.05 -17.29
C VAL A 507 -2.95 12.42 -16.94
N GLY A 508 -2.83 13.39 -17.84
CA GLY A 508 -3.30 14.76 -17.64
C GLY A 508 -4.82 14.91 -17.60
N ARG A 509 -5.56 14.03 -18.27
CA ARG A 509 -7.03 14.13 -18.42
C ARG A 509 -7.48 15.44 -19.10
N ALA A 510 -6.65 16.00 -19.97
CA ALA A 510 -6.90 17.29 -20.62
C ALA A 510 -8.23 17.35 -21.38
N HIS A 511 -8.60 16.28 -22.12
CA HIS A 511 -9.86 16.22 -22.85
C HIS A 511 -11.08 16.34 -21.92
N GLN A 512 -11.06 15.68 -20.74
CA GLN A 512 -12.13 15.77 -19.75
C GLN A 512 -12.20 17.17 -19.13
N MET A 513 -11.04 17.76 -18.82
CA MET A 513 -10.97 19.15 -18.32
C MET A 513 -11.59 20.13 -19.31
N ILE A 514 -11.25 19.96 -20.60
CA ILE A 514 -11.73 20.82 -21.68
C ILE A 514 -13.24 20.68 -21.85
N ASP A 515 -13.77 19.44 -21.90
CA ASP A 515 -15.21 19.16 -21.95
C ASP A 515 -15.97 19.85 -20.81
N ASN A 516 -15.47 19.67 -19.57
CA ASN A 516 -16.06 20.27 -18.39
C ASN A 516 -16.02 21.80 -18.42
N LEU A 517 -14.89 22.39 -18.88
CA LEU A 517 -14.74 23.84 -18.98
C LEU A 517 -15.61 24.45 -20.10
N ILE A 518 -15.75 23.79 -21.26
CA ILE A 518 -16.66 24.19 -22.34
C ILE A 518 -18.11 24.18 -21.83
N HIS A 519 -18.52 23.08 -21.19
CA HIS A 519 -19.87 22.96 -20.62
C HIS A 519 -20.14 24.06 -19.58
N GLN A 520 -19.15 24.39 -18.74
CA GLN A 520 -19.22 25.50 -17.78
C GLN A 520 -19.13 26.89 -18.44
N LYS A 521 -18.98 27.00 -19.76
CA LYS A 521 -18.79 28.24 -20.52
C LYS A 521 -17.58 29.06 -20.06
N LYS A 522 -16.58 28.40 -19.50
CA LYS A 522 -15.32 29.05 -19.03
C LYS A 522 -14.29 29.19 -20.13
N ILE A 523 -14.37 28.37 -21.17
CA ILE A 523 -13.53 28.43 -22.36
C ILE A 523 -14.38 28.27 -23.61
N ALA A 524 -13.88 28.79 -24.75
CA ALA A 524 -14.49 28.57 -26.04
C ALA A 524 -14.22 27.13 -26.53
N PRO A 525 -15.11 26.54 -27.35
CA PRO A 525 -14.79 25.32 -28.09
C PRO A 525 -13.55 25.52 -28.95
N MET A 526 -12.56 24.56 -28.85
CA MET A 526 -11.28 24.65 -29.55
C MET A 526 -10.76 23.25 -29.92
N LEU A 527 -9.88 23.19 -30.93
CA LEU A 527 -9.08 22.01 -31.20
C LEU A 527 -7.85 22.00 -30.28
N VAL A 528 -7.43 20.80 -29.85
CA VAL A 528 -6.17 20.64 -29.13
C VAL A 528 -5.33 19.55 -29.81
N ALA A 529 -4.13 19.94 -30.26
CA ALA A 529 -3.18 19.04 -30.90
C ALA A 529 -2.06 18.66 -29.93
N MET A 530 -1.89 17.39 -29.69
CA MET A 530 -0.90 16.82 -28.77
C MET A 530 0.06 15.92 -29.56
N PRO A 531 1.14 16.48 -30.15
CA PRO A 531 2.12 15.70 -30.90
C PRO A 531 3.11 15.00 -29.97
N TYR A 532 3.79 13.96 -30.50
CA TYR A 532 4.94 13.36 -29.85
C TYR A 532 6.12 14.33 -29.78
N GLY A 533 6.61 14.62 -28.59
CA GLY A 533 7.55 15.70 -28.29
C GLY A 533 9.04 15.37 -28.49
N HIS A 534 9.41 14.19 -29.00
CA HIS A 534 10.79 13.80 -29.24
C HIS A 534 11.09 13.62 -30.73
N PRO A 535 11.29 14.70 -31.49
CA PRO A 535 11.77 14.60 -32.88
C PRO A 535 13.23 14.14 -32.97
N VAL A 536 14.04 14.37 -31.95
CA VAL A 536 15.38 13.77 -31.82
C VAL A 536 15.28 12.54 -30.92
N PRO A 537 15.82 11.37 -31.32
CA PRO A 537 15.75 10.15 -30.54
C PRO A 537 16.27 10.31 -29.10
N LEU A 538 15.53 9.72 -28.14
CA LEU A 538 15.88 9.81 -26.69
C LEU A 538 17.24 9.21 -26.35
N GLU A 539 17.66 8.21 -27.12
CA GLU A 539 18.95 7.53 -27.00
C GLU A 539 20.12 8.49 -27.13
N GLU A 540 20.00 9.50 -28.01
CA GLU A 540 21.02 10.52 -28.24
C GLU A 540 21.20 11.46 -27.05
N LYS A 541 20.26 11.51 -26.11
CA LYS A 541 20.31 12.40 -24.94
C LYS A 541 21.55 12.17 -24.06
N LYS A 542 22.03 10.94 -23.98
CA LYS A 542 23.21 10.60 -23.18
C LYS A 542 24.52 10.97 -23.89
N GLU A 543 24.50 11.11 -25.19
CA GLU A 543 25.69 11.27 -26.02
C GLU A 543 25.95 12.72 -26.46
N SER A 544 24.93 13.60 -26.35
CA SER A 544 25.01 14.96 -26.89
C SER A 544 24.60 16.02 -25.86
N LYS A 545 25.52 16.95 -25.59
CA LYS A 545 25.28 18.11 -24.69
C LYS A 545 24.25 19.09 -25.23
N ASP A 546 24.07 19.13 -26.56
CA ASP A 546 23.14 20.02 -27.25
C ASP A 546 21.79 19.36 -27.57
N TYR A 547 21.55 18.14 -27.07
CA TYR A 547 20.30 17.42 -27.30
C TYR A 547 19.06 18.29 -27.08
N GLY A 548 18.99 19.02 -25.94
CA GLY A 548 17.83 19.85 -25.61
C GLY A 548 17.57 20.94 -26.65
N LEU A 549 18.62 21.61 -27.12
CA LEU A 549 18.50 22.66 -28.13
C LEU A 549 18.09 22.08 -29.50
N ARG A 550 18.74 20.99 -29.92
CA ARG A 550 18.37 20.29 -31.18
C ARG A 550 16.92 19.81 -31.13
N ASN A 551 16.51 19.20 -30.02
CA ASN A 551 15.15 18.72 -29.84
C ASN A 551 14.11 19.87 -29.90
N ASN A 552 14.39 21.02 -29.29
CA ASN A 552 13.52 22.19 -29.34
C ASN A 552 13.41 22.73 -30.78
N ARG A 553 14.54 22.89 -31.50
CA ARG A 553 14.56 23.38 -32.88
C ARG A 553 13.83 22.42 -33.84
N SER A 554 14.09 21.13 -33.71
CA SER A 554 13.40 20.12 -34.52
C SER A 554 11.91 20.05 -34.21
N MET A 555 11.51 20.23 -32.92
CA MET A 555 10.09 20.29 -32.56
C MET A 555 9.40 21.52 -33.12
N THR A 556 10.07 22.67 -33.09
CA THR A 556 9.57 23.89 -33.73
C THR A 556 9.35 23.67 -35.22
N ALA A 557 10.34 23.11 -35.93
CA ALA A 557 10.23 22.82 -37.38
C ALA A 557 9.11 21.81 -37.67
N ASP A 558 8.97 20.74 -36.89
CA ASP A 558 7.89 19.75 -37.07
C ASP A 558 6.50 20.36 -36.82
N VAL A 559 6.35 21.20 -35.80
CA VAL A 559 5.09 21.91 -35.54
C VAL A 559 4.72 22.82 -36.71
N VAL A 560 5.69 23.61 -37.19
CA VAL A 560 5.43 24.61 -38.24
C VAL A 560 5.26 23.97 -39.61
N ASN A 561 6.14 23.03 -40.00
CA ASN A 561 6.22 22.52 -41.38
C ASN A 561 5.36 21.26 -41.59
N ASP A 562 5.05 20.52 -40.53
CA ASP A 562 4.38 19.22 -40.67
C ASP A 562 3.04 19.18 -39.92
N LEU A 563 2.99 19.55 -38.62
CA LEU A 563 1.77 19.44 -37.81
C LEU A 563 0.70 20.49 -38.18
N LEU A 564 1.05 21.77 -38.32
CA LEU A 564 0.08 22.82 -38.70
C LEU A 564 -0.52 22.56 -40.09
N PRO A 565 0.25 22.19 -41.13
CA PRO A 565 -0.32 21.75 -42.41
C PRO A 565 -1.27 20.55 -42.29
N LEU A 566 -0.90 19.49 -41.51
CA LEU A 566 -1.77 18.34 -41.23
C LEU A 566 -3.10 18.78 -40.65
N LEU A 567 -3.08 19.68 -39.66
CA LEU A 567 -4.31 20.18 -39.04
C LEU A 567 -5.16 20.98 -39.96
N THR A 568 -4.57 21.87 -40.79
CA THR A 568 -5.30 22.69 -41.78
C THR A 568 -5.93 21.83 -42.85
N GLN A 569 -5.28 20.74 -43.24
CA GLN A 569 -5.80 19.83 -44.26
C GLN A 569 -6.98 18.97 -43.77
N ASN A 570 -6.94 18.54 -42.50
CA ASN A 570 -7.86 17.53 -41.97
C ASN A 570 -8.94 18.08 -41.05
N TYR A 571 -8.83 19.36 -40.62
CA TYR A 571 -9.74 19.95 -39.64
C TYR A 571 -10.10 21.39 -40.01
N ASN A 572 -11.28 21.82 -39.57
CA ASN A 572 -11.69 23.23 -39.65
C ASN A 572 -11.03 24.05 -38.52
N VAL A 573 -9.75 24.33 -38.71
CA VAL A 573 -8.93 25.04 -37.72
C VAL A 573 -8.58 26.46 -38.21
N THR A 574 -8.55 27.40 -37.29
CA THR A 574 -8.18 28.81 -37.59
C THR A 574 -6.74 28.93 -38.12
N GLN A 575 -6.50 29.90 -39.00
CA GLN A 575 -5.15 30.29 -39.42
C GLN A 575 -4.70 31.59 -38.75
N LYS A 576 -5.54 32.24 -37.91
CA LYS A 576 -5.22 33.49 -37.25
C LYS A 576 -4.32 33.28 -36.05
N PRO A 577 -3.21 34.03 -35.91
CA PRO A 577 -2.30 33.90 -34.76
C PRO A 577 -2.95 34.21 -33.42
N ASP A 578 -3.90 35.16 -33.37
CA ASP A 578 -4.63 35.55 -32.17
C ASP A 578 -5.64 34.50 -31.69
N GLU A 579 -5.89 33.46 -32.49
CA GLU A 579 -6.69 32.28 -32.14
C GLU A 579 -5.85 31.00 -32.02
N ARG A 580 -4.49 31.13 -31.95
CA ARG A 580 -3.56 29.99 -31.78
C ARG A 580 -2.73 30.11 -30.52
N ALA A 581 -2.67 29.03 -29.77
CA ALA A 581 -1.85 28.90 -28.58
C ALA A 581 -0.89 27.71 -28.68
N ILE A 582 0.29 27.84 -28.06
CA ILE A 582 1.22 26.75 -27.82
C ILE A 582 1.56 26.70 -26.35
N VAL A 583 1.48 25.51 -25.74
CA VAL A 583 1.70 25.32 -24.32
C VAL A 583 2.27 23.96 -24.04
N GLY A 584 3.05 23.82 -22.96
CA GLY A 584 3.57 22.52 -22.57
C GLY A 584 4.13 22.48 -21.17
N LEU A 585 4.45 21.28 -20.72
CA LEU A 585 5.05 21.02 -19.42
C LEU A 585 6.52 20.58 -19.57
N SER A 586 7.38 20.96 -18.63
CA SER A 586 8.78 20.51 -18.54
C SER A 586 9.55 20.72 -19.86
N MET A 587 9.97 19.67 -20.54
CA MET A 587 10.55 19.71 -21.88
C MET A 587 9.60 20.41 -22.88
N GLY A 588 8.30 20.02 -22.87
CA GLY A 588 7.29 20.65 -23.72
C GLY A 588 7.08 22.13 -23.39
N GLY A 589 7.28 22.56 -22.15
CA GLY A 589 7.31 23.96 -21.74
C GLY A 589 8.47 24.71 -22.40
N GLY A 590 9.67 24.11 -22.43
CA GLY A 590 10.82 24.65 -23.16
C GLY A 590 10.59 24.75 -24.68
N GLN A 591 9.95 23.71 -25.26
CA GLN A 591 9.57 23.69 -26.67
C GLN A 591 8.49 24.73 -27.00
N ALA A 592 7.51 24.93 -26.10
CA ALA A 592 6.48 25.96 -26.27
C ALA A 592 7.08 27.37 -26.24
N ILE A 593 8.01 27.65 -25.32
CA ILE A 593 8.78 28.90 -25.28
C ILE A 593 9.54 29.05 -26.58
N HIS A 594 10.29 28.06 -27.01
CA HIS A 594 11.12 28.11 -28.22
C HIS A 594 10.28 28.42 -29.46
N THR A 595 9.21 27.65 -29.69
CA THR A 595 8.34 27.82 -30.84
C THR A 595 7.59 29.14 -30.81
N GLY A 596 7.01 29.50 -29.66
CA GLY A 596 6.20 30.71 -29.52
C GLY A 596 7.01 32.01 -29.58
N LEU A 597 8.29 31.98 -29.14
CA LEU A 597 9.17 33.13 -29.30
C LEU A 597 9.79 33.23 -30.69
N ALA A 598 10.16 32.09 -31.31
CA ALA A 598 10.72 32.09 -32.65
C ALA A 598 9.68 32.40 -33.75
N HIS A 599 8.41 32.05 -33.54
CA HIS A 599 7.29 32.18 -34.47
C HIS A 599 6.11 32.93 -33.86
N SER A 600 6.36 34.18 -33.39
CA SER A 600 5.31 35.04 -32.83
C SER A 600 4.23 35.42 -33.84
N GLU A 601 4.53 35.31 -35.16
CA GLU A 601 3.57 35.47 -36.25
C GLU A 601 2.58 34.30 -36.39
N LEU A 602 2.81 33.17 -35.68
CA LEU A 602 1.94 31.98 -35.71
C LEU A 602 1.17 31.76 -34.42
N PHE A 603 1.74 32.20 -33.27
CA PHE A 603 1.20 31.93 -31.94
C PHE A 603 1.25 33.19 -31.07
N GLU A 604 0.11 33.81 -30.78
CA GLU A 604 0.04 34.94 -29.87
C GLU A 604 -0.11 34.58 -28.38
N TRP A 605 -0.40 33.31 -28.09
CA TRP A 605 -0.57 32.76 -26.74
C TRP A 605 0.45 31.68 -26.47
N VAL A 606 1.28 31.88 -25.47
CA VAL A 606 2.36 30.93 -25.10
C VAL A 606 2.25 30.58 -23.62
N GLY A 607 2.21 29.26 -23.30
CA GLY A 607 2.17 28.73 -21.94
C GLY A 607 3.33 27.78 -21.65
N ALA A 608 3.92 27.90 -20.47
CA ALA A 608 5.05 27.07 -20.06
C ALA A 608 4.96 26.68 -18.58
N PHE A 609 4.77 25.37 -18.36
CA PHE A 609 4.57 24.80 -17.01
C PHE A 609 5.85 24.09 -16.58
N SER A 610 6.46 24.51 -15.46
CA SER A 610 7.71 23.91 -14.96
C SER A 610 8.74 23.73 -16.08
N ALA A 611 8.97 24.76 -16.88
CA ALA A 611 9.63 24.63 -18.17
C ALA A 611 11.12 24.30 -18.07
N ALA A 612 11.61 23.44 -18.98
CA ALA A 612 13.02 23.38 -19.33
C ALA A 612 13.40 24.65 -20.16
N ALA A 613 13.20 25.83 -19.55
CA ALA A 613 13.37 27.12 -20.20
C ALA A 613 14.78 27.28 -20.77
N PRO A 614 14.99 28.16 -21.81
CA PRO A 614 16.31 28.50 -22.33
C PRO A 614 17.23 28.97 -21.20
N GLU A 615 18.49 28.51 -21.21
CA GLU A 615 19.51 28.94 -20.26
C GLU A 615 20.38 30.03 -20.89
N GLY A 616 20.93 30.91 -20.05
CA GLY A 616 21.79 32.02 -20.46
C GLY A 616 21.05 33.19 -21.08
N THR A 617 21.77 34.06 -21.82
CA THR A 617 21.18 35.21 -22.45
C THR A 617 20.55 34.89 -23.79
N LEU A 618 19.34 35.40 -24.03
CA LEU A 618 18.61 35.12 -25.27
C LEU A 618 19.38 35.66 -26.50
N LYS A 619 19.97 36.87 -26.40
CA LYS A 619 20.68 37.48 -27.53
C LYS A 619 21.90 36.70 -27.99
N GLU A 620 22.66 36.14 -27.05
CA GLU A 620 23.95 35.49 -27.35
C GLU A 620 23.78 34.00 -27.64
N GLN A 621 22.95 33.32 -26.85
CA GLN A 621 22.82 31.84 -26.87
C GLN A 621 21.62 31.35 -27.66
N HIS A 622 20.58 32.20 -27.80
CA HIS A 622 19.35 31.90 -28.53
C HIS A 622 18.93 33.04 -29.45
N PRO A 623 19.78 33.46 -30.43
CA PRO A 623 19.52 34.65 -31.23
C PRO A 623 18.24 34.59 -32.06
N GLU A 624 17.79 33.36 -32.42
CA GLU A 624 16.51 33.16 -33.09
C GLU A 624 15.32 33.54 -32.19
N LEU A 625 15.38 33.17 -30.88
CA LEU A 625 14.34 33.51 -29.91
C LEU A 625 14.36 35.04 -29.60
N ALA A 626 15.55 35.61 -29.45
CA ALA A 626 15.68 37.05 -29.22
C ALA A 626 15.14 37.86 -30.41
N ARG A 627 15.40 37.41 -31.64
CA ARG A 627 14.90 38.08 -32.88
C ARG A 627 13.39 38.05 -32.94
N GLY A 628 12.78 36.85 -32.73
CA GLY A 628 11.32 36.67 -32.72
C GLY A 628 10.67 37.44 -31.54
N ALA A 629 11.26 37.35 -30.35
CA ALA A 629 10.73 38.01 -29.15
C ALA A 629 10.79 39.55 -29.19
N LEU A 630 11.70 40.11 -29.97
CA LEU A 630 11.90 41.57 -30.11
C LEU A 630 11.41 42.10 -31.49
N SER A 631 10.69 41.28 -32.26
CA SER A 631 10.11 41.67 -33.56
C SER A 631 8.79 42.44 -33.36
N ASP A 632 8.39 43.19 -34.38
CA ASP A 632 7.09 43.90 -34.41
C ASP A 632 5.90 42.89 -34.25
N ALA A 633 6.04 41.66 -34.71
CA ALA A 633 5.07 40.61 -34.52
C ALA A 633 4.86 40.27 -33.03
N ASN A 634 5.86 40.50 -32.17
CA ASN A 634 5.72 40.30 -30.75
C ASN A 634 4.83 41.35 -30.05
N ASP A 635 4.63 42.52 -30.65
CA ASP A 635 3.72 43.54 -30.10
C ASP A 635 2.26 43.05 -30.10
N ASN A 636 1.94 42.07 -30.93
CA ASN A 636 0.62 41.43 -30.99
C ASN A 636 0.47 40.28 -29.97
N ARG A 637 1.55 39.86 -29.26
CA ARG A 637 1.47 38.74 -28.32
C ARG A 637 0.50 39.08 -27.19
N LYS A 638 -0.53 38.21 -27.03
CA LYS A 638 -1.57 38.36 -26.03
C LYS A 638 -1.10 37.87 -24.65
N LEU A 639 -0.30 36.78 -24.64
CA LEU A 639 0.12 36.16 -23.38
C LEU A 639 1.41 35.35 -23.56
N LEU A 640 2.38 35.58 -22.67
CA LEU A 640 3.45 34.64 -22.32
C LEU A 640 3.31 34.30 -20.85
N TRP A 641 2.74 33.11 -20.54
CA TRP A 641 2.47 32.70 -19.18
C TRP A 641 3.41 31.59 -18.75
N ILE A 642 4.14 31.79 -17.67
CA ILE A 642 5.12 30.85 -17.12
C ILE A 642 4.69 30.54 -15.69
N ALA A 643 4.61 29.24 -15.33
CA ALA A 643 4.27 28.82 -13.98
C ALA A 643 5.17 27.68 -13.53
N CYS A 644 5.59 27.70 -12.25
CA CYS A 644 6.45 26.68 -11.67
C CYS A 644 6.10 26.45 -10.20
N GLY A 645 6.25 25.20 -9.74
CA GLY A 645 6.08 24.86 -8.33
C GLY A 645 7.28 25.30 -7.50
N VAL A 646 7.06 25.69 -6.24
CA VAL A 646 8.15 26.15 -5.34
C VAL A 646 9.09 25.00 -4.93
N ASP A 647 8.63 23.74 -5.01
CA ASP A 647 9.44 22.54 -4.75
C ASP A 647 9.94 21.88 -6.05
N ASP A 648 9.82 22.58 -7.20
CA ASP A 648 10.21 22.06 -8.50
C ASP A 648 11.71 22.21 -8.73
N SER A 649 12.35 21.15 -9.22
CA SER A 649 13.79 21.15 -9.53
C SER A 649 14.17 22.17 -10.63
N LEU A 650 13.21 22.62 -11.43
CA LEU A 650 13.41 23.61 -12.49
C LEU A 650 13.05 25.05 -12.04
N LEU A 651 12.69 25.28 -10.78
CA LEU A 651 12.28 26.59 -10.28
C LEU A 651 13.33 27.66 -10.57
N GLU A 652 14.58 27.45 -10.18
CA GLU A 652 15.66 28.40 -10.36
C GLU A 652 15.97 28.68 -11.85
N ARG A 653 15.79 27.68 -12.70
CA ARG A 653 15.91 27.82 -14.15
C ARG A 653 14.80 28.72 -14.71
N ASN A 654 13.57 28.56 -14.26
CA ASN A 654 12.44 29.38 -14.65
C ASN A 654 12.61 30.84 -14.14
N ARG A 655 13.04 31.03 -12.90
CA ARG A 655 13.34 32.38 -12.34
C ARG A 655 14.40 33.13 -13.14
N LYS A 656 15.50 32.45 -13.52
CA LYS A 656 16.54 33.04 -14.36
C LYS A 656 16.01 33.45 -15.74
N PHE A 657 15.18 32.60 -16.35
CA PHE A 657 14.58 32.92 -17.65
C PHE A 657 13.61 34.09 -17.55
N VAL A 658 12.77 34.16 -16.53
CA VAL A 658 11.88 35.28 -16.23
C VAL A 658 12.68 36.59 -16.03
N GLY A 659 13.80 36.50 -15.29
CA GLY A 659 14.73 37.62 -15.14
C GLY A 659 15.32 38.14 -16.47
N GLU A 660 15.63 37.21 -17.40
CA GLU A 660 16.09 37.58 -18.74
C GLU A 660 14.99 38.23 -19.59
N LEU A 661 13.75 37.74 -19.50
CA LEU A 661 12.59 38.37 -20.16
C LEU A 661 12.36 39.78 -19.63
N ALA A 662 12.45 39.98 -18.32
CA ALA A 662 12.31 41.30 -17.69
C ALA A 662 13.45 42.25 -18.13
N ARG A 663 14.71 41.75 -18.19
CA ARG A 663 15.87 42.52 -18.67
C ARG A 663 15.71 43.02 -20.11
N LEU A 664 15.03 42.21 -20.95
CA LEU A 664 14.76 42.53 -22.35
C LEU A 664 13.43 43.28 -22.56
N ALA A 665 12.71 43.61 -21.46
CA ALA A 665 11.39 44.22 -21.49
C ALA A 665 10.33 43.43 -22.29
N ILE A 666 10.46 42.10 -22.34
CA ILE A 666 9.49 41.24 -22.98
C ILE A 666 8.30 41.01 -22.04
N PRO A 667 7.06 41.38 -22.41
CA PRO A 667 5.89 41.22 -21.57
C PRO A 667 5.64 39.73 -21.26
N HIS A 668 5.45 39.41 -19.97
CA HIS A 668 5.17 38.07 -19.52
C HIS A 668 4.41 38.05 -18.18
N GLN A 669 3.76 36.96 -17.86
CA GLN A 669 3.17 36.66 -16.55
C GLN A 669 3.91 35.48 -15.93
N TYR A 670 4.28 35.60 -14.65
CA TYR A 670 4.94 34.52 -13.91
C TYR A 670 4.20 34.18 -12.64
N GLU A 671 3.98 32.89 -12.40
CA GLU A 671 3.29 32.39 -11.21
C GLU A 671 4.11 31.28 -10.53
N GLU A 672 4.37 31.40 -9.23
CA GLU A 672 4.89 30.32 -8.40
C GLU A 672 3.75 29.74 -7.54
N THR A 673 3.66 28.42 -7.48
CA THR A 673 2.62 27.73 -6.70
C THR A 673 3.23 26.66 -5.80
N GLN A 674 2.44 26.15 -4.85
CA GLN A 674 2.84 24.99 -4.06
C GLN A 674 3.01 23.75 -4.94
N GLY A 675 3.97 22.87 -4.57
CA GLY A 675 4.24 21.58 -5.18
C GLY A 675 5.49 21.55 -6.05
N GLY A 676 5.82 20.35 -6.52
CA GLY A 676 7.04 20.07 -7.28
C GLY A 676 6.76 19.70 -8.74
N HIS A 677 7.75 19.07 -9.39
CA HIS A 677 7.72 18.66 -10.80
C HIS A 677 6.78 17.47 -11.02
N SER A 678 5.46 17.71 -11.06
CA SER A 678 4.47 16.63 -10.99
C SER A 678 3.14 16.93 -11.69
N TRP A 679 2.46 15.87 -12.14
CA TRP A 679 1.16 15.96 -12.78
C TRP A 679 0.07 16.67 -11.98
N PRO A 680 -0.04 16.54 -10.63
CA PRO A 680 -1.00 17.34 -9.85
C PRO A 680 -0.84 18.85 -10.05
N VAL A 681 0.39 19.33 -10.13
CA VAL A 681 0.69 20.75 -10.37
C VAL A 681 0.27 21.15 -11.80
N TRP A 682 0.64 20.38 -12.80
CA TRP A 682 0.33 20.70 -14.21
C TRP A 682 -1.17 20.60 -14.54
N ARG A 683 -1.90 19.68 -13.89
CA ARG A 683 -3.38 19.61 -13.99
C ARG A 683 -4.05 20.87 -13.45
N ASN A 684 -3.43 21.58 -12.51
CA ASN A 684 -3.93 22.86 -11.99
C ASN A 684 -3.57 24.02 -12.91
N TYR A 685 -2.44 23.95 -13.63
CA TYR A 685 -2.01 25.01 -14.53
C TYR A 685 -2.81 25.04 -15.85
N LEU A 686 -3.11 23.87 -16.42
CA LEU A 686 -3.81 23.81 -17.70
C LEU A 686 -5.15 24.57 -17.70
N PRO A 687 -6.08 24.37 -16.76
CA PRO A 687 -7.34 25.11 -16.71
C PRO A 687 -7.13 26.63 -16.53
N LYS A 688 -6.15 27.07 -15.76
CA LYS A 688 -5.81 28.48 -15.56
C LYS A 688 -5.35 29.13 -16.85
N PHE A 689 -4.49 28.45 -17.60
CA PHE A 689 -4.00 28.92 -18.90
C PHE A 689 -5.13 28.96 -19.92
N LEU A 690 -5.88 27.86 -20.10
CA LEU A 690 -6.98 27.78 -21.05
C LEU A 690 -8.08 28.84 -20.78
N GLY A 691 -8.34 29.13 -19.53
CA GLY A 691 -9.30 30.19 -19.12
C GLY A 691 -8.92 31.60 -19.51
N GLN A 692 -7.67 31.85 -19.93
CA GLN A 692 -7.21 33.16 -20.40
C GLN A 692 -7.26 33.32 -21.92
N LEU A 693 -7.34 32.19 -22.67
CA LEU A 693 -7.20 32.18 -24.13
C LEU A 693 -8.41 32.74 -24.87
N PHE A 694 -8.13 33.37 -26.01
CA PHE A 694 -9.10 33.71 -27.07
C PHE A 694 -10.25 34.62 -26.59
N ARG A 695 -9.97 35.50 -25.60
CA ARG A 695 -10.92 36.46 -25.06
C ARG A 695 -10.92 37.76 -25.83
#